data_5b1f25325be5465e9db508b1c3ffeaac
#
_entry.id   5b1f25325be5465e9db508b1c3ffeaac
#
_cell.length_a   1.000
_cell.length_b   1.000
_cell.length_c   1.000
_cell.angle_alpha   90.00
_cell.angle_beta   90.00
_cell.angle_gamma   90.00
#
_symmetry.space_group_name_H-M   'P 1'
#
loop_
_entity.id
_entity.type
_entity.pdbx_description
1 polymer ?
#
loop_
_entity_poly.entity_id
_entity_poly.type
_entity_poly.pdbx_seq_one_letter_code
_entity_poly.pdbx_strand_id
1 'polypeptide(L)'
;MDTAYKKTLELDKVLARAVQLCACRETKEMMQDLQPCETPEDERYALEQTNAINSLLIKNGSPRFGSVSEVRRVVAHAQKGGILSMGELLEIAATLRNFAGLSQWYGLSEHDMMPTDDLFYSLAPQPVLERQISDSIISPEEMADTASTTLADLRRKIRQTEDSIRTKLDAIIKNSTTNKFLQDAVVSLRNGRYVVPVRAEYRGEVGGVIHDVSSSGATVFVEPTAVVEANARIMQLRAQEQEEITRILSAFSAQVGSLEPQFSYSYDAMLKIDLLLAKARLAIEQGAFMPAVSDTIHFKLNKARHPLIDKKKVVPVDIALGDEYDTLVITGPNTGGKTVSLKTAGLLNAMAQYGFLIPAHESSVVCSFREYLVDIGDEQSIEQSLSTFSGHMKRISGILELAGHGTLTLLDELGAGTDPAEGAALAVSILEQLRRQGSLLMATTHYAEMKVYALETPGVVNASCEFNVETLMPTYKLSVGVPGKSNAFLISSKLGIPQNIIDAARNHMSNDDKRLDSVLAQLDDLKLQLKVAQGDAEKARYEAEHALESAEKKRDELIKKGEQELEDARRRAHDLMQNVQNEAYALTDELRRIQKDEKTSAAQRAVRAREIARKDTETLLKKTDSKPKPAREFVPLKEVQIGQEVLIAELNQLATVTARPDRNGMVEVRAGIMKTKVPLSGLCVPDKMDKRPAREPRRSSTRVQLDKSRKASMEINLLGYTVDEALTEVDKFLDSGMLRGQQTLYIIHGNGTGALRTAIQKHLRTHKAVKSFRPGRYGEGENGVTVVELK
;
A
#
# COMPACT_ATOMS: atom_id res chain seq x y z
N MET A 1 32.55 0.39 1.28
CA MET A 1 31.62 1.21 2.09
C MET A 1 31.88 1.00 3.55
N ASP A 2 32.09 2.08 4.30
CA ASP A 2 32.15 2.00 5.77
C ASP A 2 30.77 1.61 6.31
N THR A 3 30.71 0.59 7.15
CA THR A 3 29.44 0.09 7.70
C THR A 3 28.98 0.88 8.95
N ALA A 4 29.75 1.88 9.35
CA ALA A 4 29.46 2.69 10.55
C ALA A 4 28.12 3.45 10.44
N TYR A 5 27.76 3.93 9.24
CA TYR A 5 26.48 4.61 9.02
C TYR A 5 25.26 3.74 9.33
N LYS A 6 25.33 2.40 9.15
CA LYS A 6 24.23 1.50 9.43
C LYS A 6 23.74 1.63 10.88
N LYS A 7 24.67 1.72 11.83
CA LYS A 7 24.36 1.90 13.26
C LYS A 7 23.91 3.32 13.56
N THR A 8 24.62 4.32 13.03
CA THR A 8 24.31 5.73 13.30
C THR A 8 22.94 6.15 12.76
N LEU A 9 22.55 5.69 11.56
CA LEU A 9 21.24 5.90 10.97
C LEU A 9 20.18 4.90 11.46
N GLU A 10 20.55 3.93 12.29
CA GLU A 10 19.66 2.88 12.83
C GLU A 10 19.11 1.92 11.77
N LEU A 11 19.78 1.79 10.62
CA LEU A 11 19.43 0.83 9.57
C LEU A 11 19.57 -0.61 10.08
N ASP A 12 20.54 -0.88 10.95
CA ASP A 12 20.73 -2.15 11.62
C ASP A 12 19.47 -2.61 12.39
N LYS A 13 18.74 -1.67 13.01
CA LYS A 13 17.47 -1.97 13.68
C LYS A 13 16.34 -2.31 12.69
N VAL A 14 16.32 -1.64 11.54
CA VAL A 14 15.35 -1.95 10.46
C VAL A 14 15.64 -3.34 9.88
N LEU A 15 16.91 -3.64 9.60
CA LEU A 15 17.35 -4.97 9.15
C LEU A 15 17.03 -6.05 10.18
N ALA A 16 17.30 -5.81 11.47
CA ALA A 16 16.99 -6.74 12.54
C ALA A 16 15.48 -7.03 12.62
N ARG A 17 14.62 -6.04 12.37
CA ARG A 17 13.17 -6.25 12.29
C ARG A 17 12.77 -7.06 11.06
N ALA A 18 13.39 -6.81 9.91
CA ALA A 18 13.18 -7.58 8.69
C ALA A 18 13.61 -9.06 8.87
N VAL A 19 14.73 -9.31 9.55
CA VAL A 19 15.20 -10.65 9.93
C VAL A 19 14.14 -11.44 10.72
N GLN A 20 13.41 -10.78 11.63
CA GLN A 20 12.35 -11.42 12.40
C GLN A 20 11.16 -11.84 11.52
N LEU A 21 10.97 -11.22 10.35
CA LEU A 21 9.90 -11.51 9.41
C LEU A 21 10.26 -12.62 8.41
N CYS A 22 11.54 -13.02 8.32
CA CYS A 22 11.99 -14.13 7.51
C CYS A 22 11.57 -15.47 8.15
N ALA A 23 11.08 -16.40 7.33
CA ALA A 23 10.67 -17.72 7.78
C ALA A 23 11.85 -18.69 7.86
N CYS A 24 12.73 -18.70 6.88
CA CYS A 24 13.86 -19.64 6.79
C CYS A 24 15.10 -19.07 7.52
N ARG A 25 15.91 -19.98 8.08
CA ARG A 25 17.15 -19.60 8.75
C ARG A 25 18.15 -18.94 7.81
N GLU A 26 18.34 -19.53 6.63
CA GLU A 26 19.28 -19.00 5.63
C GLU A 26 18.84 -17.62 5.13
N THR A 27 17.53 -17.38 4.96
CA THR A 27 17.02 -16.07 4.59
C THR A 27 17.33 -15.02 5.66
N LYS A 28 17.34 -15.42 6.97
CA LYS A 28 17.75 -14.53 8.06
C LYS A 28 19.23 -14.13 7.93
N GLU A 29 20.09 -15.07 7.60
CA GLU A 29 21.51 -14.85 7.33
C GLU A 29 21.69 -13.95 6.09
N MET A 30 20.98 -14.24 4.98
CA MET A 30 20.96 -13.39 3.78
C MET A 30 20.49 -11.94 4.07
N MET A 31 19.48 -11.78 4.92
CA MET A 31 18.97 -10.45 5.30
C MET A 31 19.99 -9.67 6.15
N GLN A 32 20.73 -10.34 7.03
CA GLN A 32 21.79 -9.73 7.84
C GLN A 32 22.98 -9.27 6.97
N ASP A 33 23.35 -10.08 5.98
CA ASP A 33 24.46 -9.83 5.07
C ASP A 33 24.06 -9.02 3.84
N LEU A 34 22.83 -8.48 3.81
CA LEU A 34 22.31 -7.73 2.67
C LEU A 34 23.23 -6.52 2.37
N GLN A 35 23.58 -6.37 1.10
CA GLN A 35 24.37 -5.26 0.61
C GLN A 35 23.50 -4.21 -0.09
N PRO A 36 23.90 -2.94 -0.11
CA PRO A 36 23.20 -1.91 -0.87
C PRO A 36 23.35 -2.15 -2.36
N CYS A 37 22.36 -1.75 -3.14
CA CYS A 37 22.47 -1.70 -4.59
C CYS A 37 23.53 -0.70 -5.01
N GLU A 38 24.30 -1.01 -6.03
CA GLU A 38 25.43 -0.17 -6.50
C GLU A 38 24.99 0.83 -7.57
N THR A 39 23.96 0.48 -8.35
CA THR A 39 23.45 1.31 -9.44
C THR A 39 21.97 1.70 -9.22
N PRO A 40 21.51 2.82 -9.80
CA PRO A 40 20.10 3.19 -9.77
C PRO A 40 19.18 2.14 -10.40
N GLU A 41 19.65 1.44 -11.43
CA GLU A 41 18.92 0.37 -12.10
C GLU A 41 18.67 -0.82 -11.15
N ASP A 42 19.72 -1.25 -10.42
CA ASP A 42 19.61 -2.34 -9.44
C ASP A 42 18.67 -1.96 -8.29
N GLU A 43 18.77 -0.70 -7.82
CA GLU A 43 17.88 -0.17 -6.76
C GLU A 43 16.43 -0.17 -7.24
N ARG A 44 16.15 0.33 -8.44
CA ARG A 44 14.82 0.34 -9.06
C ARG A 44 14.27 -1.07 -9.17
N TYR A 45 15.06 -2.01 -9.69
CA TYR A 45 14.66 -3.40 -9.84
C TYR A 45 14.36 -4.07 -8.50
N ALA A 46 15.20 -3.85 -7.48
CA ALA A 46 14.99 -4.40 -6.14
C ALA A 46 13.71 -3.85 -5.46
N LEU A 47 13.43 -2.56 -5.67
CA LEU A 47 12.20 -1.91 -5.19
C LEU A 47 10.96 -2.44 -5.92
N GLU A 48 11.03 -2.61 -7.24
CA GLU A 48 9.96 -3.18 -8.06
C GLU A 48 9.63 -4.61 -7.63
N GLN A 49 10.64 -5.46 -7.37
CA GLN A 49 10.44 -6.81 -6.84
C GLN A 49 9.72 -6.79 -5.49
N THR A 50 10.18 -5.93 -4.57
CA THR A 50 9.54 -5.80 -3.26
C THR A 50 8.11 -5.28 -3.37
N ASN A 51 7.87 -4.31 -4.26
CA ASN A 51 6.54 -3.74 -4.49
C ASN A 51 5.57 -4.73 -5.16
N ALA A 52 6.08 -5.58 -6.07
CA ALA A 52 5.30 -6.67 -6.68
C ALA A 52 4.79 -7.63 -5.61
N ILE A 53 5.67 -8.09 -4.72
CA ILE A 53 5.29 -8.96 -3.59
C ILE A 53 4.37 -8.25 -2.60
N ASN A 54 4.61 -6.97 -2.32
CA ASN A 54 3.74 -6.16 -1.47
C ASN A 54 2.31 -6.09 -2.03
N SER A 55 2.17 -5.87 -3.33
CA SER A 55 0.88 -5.84 -4.03
C SER A 55 0.16 -7.19 -3.98
N LEU A 56 0.90 -8.30 -4.15
CA LEU A 56 0.35 -9.65 -4.04
C LEU A 56 -0.07 -9.98 -2.61
N LEU A 57 0.70 -9.58 -1.59
CA LEU A 57 0.31 -9.75 -0.19
C LEU A 57 -0.97 -9.00 0.16
N ILE A 58 -1.16 -7.82 -0.41
CA ILE A 58 -2.37 -7.02 -0.24
C ILE A 58 -3.58 -7.71 -0.89
N LYS A 59 -3.41 -8.24 -2.10
CA LYS A 59 -4.48 -8.91 -2.88
C LYS A 59 -4.81 -10.31 -2.34
N ASN A 60 -3.80 -11.14 -2.18
CA ASN A 60 -3.94 -12.58 -1.94
C ASN A 60 -3.80 -12.96 -0.45
N GLY A 61 -3.41 -12.02 0.42
CA GLY A 61 -3.01 -12.32 1.79
C GLY A 61 -1.65 -13.03 1.84
N SER A 62 -1.27 -13.55 3.02
CA SER A 62 -0.01 -14.26 3.20
C SER A 62 -0.04 -15.67 2.59
N PRO A 63 1.03 -16.11 1.90
CA PRO A 63 1.13 -17.47 1.40
C PRO A 63 1.18 -18.49 2.55
N ARG A 64 0.78 -19.74 2.25
CA ARG A 64 1.05 -20.89 3.11
C ARG A 64 2.53 -21.26 2.98
N PHE A 65 3.34 -20.64 3.79
CA PHE A 65 4.79 -20.77 3.76
C PHE A 65 5.32 -20.80 5.19
N GLY A 66 6.14 -21.79 5.50
CA GLY A 66 6.72 -22.01 6.82
C GLY A 66 8.23 -22.18 6.78
N SER A 67 8.84 -22.24 7.96
CA SER A 67 10.26 -22.52 8.08
C SER A 67 10.60 -23.91 7.54
N VAL A 68 11.73 -24.02 6.86
CA VAL A 68 12.32 -25.28 6.37
C VAL A 68 13.76 -25.38 6.85
N SER A 69 14.23 -26.62 6.98
CA SER A 69 15.64 -26.92 7.24
C SER A 69 16.45 -26.85 5.94
N GLU A 70 17.76 -26.68 6.06
CA GLU A 70 18.70 -26.81 4.92
C GLU A 70 18.76 -28.28 4.46
N VAL A 71 18.14 -28.58 3.33
CA VAL A 71 18.04 -29.94 2.79
C VAL A 71 18.83 -30.15 1.49
N ARG A 72 19.47 -29.14 0.91
CA ARG A 72 20.22 -29.31 -0.35
C ARG A 72 21.34 -30.33 -0.24
N ARG A 73 22.08 -30.40 0.90
CA ARG A 73 23.12 -31.40 1.14
C ARG A 73 22.54 -32.80 1.20
N VAL A 74 21.34 -32.93 1.78
CA VAL A 74 20.63 -34.21 1.89
C VAL A 74 20.18 -34.69 0.51
N VAL A 75 19.62 -33.79 -0.31
CA VAL A 75 19.22 -34.10 -1.69
C VAL A 75 20.45 -34.47 -2.55
N ALA A 76 21.55 -33.75 -2.41
CA ALA A 76 22.82 -34.07 -3.10
C ALA A 76 23.41 -35.43 -2.64
N HIS A 77 23.20 -35.81 -1.37
CA HIS A 77 23.57 -37.15 -0.88
C HIS A 77 22.74 -38.25 -1.58
N ALA A 78 21.43 -38.05 -1.67
CA ALA A 78 20.53 -38.94 -2.39
C ALA A 78 20.88 -39.08 -3.88
N GLN A 79 21.25 -37.99 -4.54
CA GLN A 79 21.71 -38.01 -5.93
C GLN A 79 22.91 -38.92 -6.16
N LYS A 80 23.81 -39.00 -5.18
CA LYS A 80 24.98 -39.89 -5.19
C LYS A 80 24.65 -41.35 -4.81
N GLY A 81 23.37 -41.67 -4.67
CA GLY A 81 22.92 -43.03 -4.30
C GLY A 81 22.83 -43.29 -2.79
N GLY A 82 22.91 -42.24 -1.96
CA GLY A 82 22.72 -42.34 -0.52
C GLY A 82 21.25 -42.62 -0.16
N ILE A 83 21.03 -43.40 0.92
CA ILE A 83 19.67 -43.64 1.46
C ILE A 83 19.39 -42.62 2.56
N LEU A 84 18.29 -41.91 2.40
CA LEU A 84 17.82 -40.92 3.35
C LEU A 84 17.03 -41.56 4.49
N SER A 85 17.14 -40.98 5.67
CA SER A 85 16.32 -41.31 6.82
C SER A 85 14.86 -40.84 6.66
N MET A 86 13.95 -41.36 7.47
CA MET A 86 12.56 -40.90 7.53
C MET A 86 12.46 -39.41 7.87
N GLY A 87 13.28 -38.91 8.80
CA GLY A 87 13.30 -37.50 9.19
C GLY A 87 13.73 -36.59 8.04
N GLU A 88 14.80 -36.94 7.32
CA GLU A 88 15.28 -36.16 6.15
C GLU A 88 14.24 -36.13 5.03
N LEU A 89 13.55 -37.24 4.78
CA LEU A 89 12.47 -37.32 3.80
C LEU A 89 11.28 -36.39 4.18
N LEU A 90 10.91 -36.34 5.47
CA LEU A 90 9.87 -35.45 5.96
C LEU A 90 10.24 -33.96 5.81
N GLU A 91 11.51 -33.60 6.05
CA GLU A 91 12.01 -32.24 5.81
C GLU A 91 11.97 -31.87 4.33
N ILE A 92 12.32 -32.81 3.44
CA ILE A 92 12.19 -32.64 1.99
C ILE A 92 10.72 -32.49 1.60
N ALA A 93 9.82 -33.31 2.12
CA ALA A 93 8.38 -33.19 1.86
C ALA A 93 7.82 -31.84 2.33
N ALA A 94 8.25 -31.33 3.49
CA ALA A 94 7.90 -29.99 3.97
C ALA A 94 8.38 -28.88 3.02
N THR A 95 9.58 -29.02 2.46
CA THR A 95 10.14 -28.09 1.48
C THR A 95 9.34 -28.12 0.16
N LEU A 96 9.03 -29.30 -0.36
CA LEU A 96 8.20 -29.46 -1.56
C LEU A 96 6.79 -28.88 -1.37
N ARG A 97 6.23 -29.01 -0.18
CA ARG A 97 4.94 -28.39 0.19
C ARG A 97 5.01 -26.86 0.16
N ASN A 98 6.13 -26.28 0.59
CA ASN A 98 6.35 -24.83 0.49
C ASN A 98 6.47 -24.38 -0.96
N PHE A 99 7.17 -25.12 -1.84
CA PHE A 99 7.19 -24.81 -3.28
C PHE A 99 5.79 -24.80 -3.87
N ALA A 100 4.98 -25.82 -3.56
CA ALA A 100 3.60 -25.89 -4.03
C ALA A 100 2.74 -24.73 -3.47
N GLY A 101 2.90 -24.41 -2.18
CA GLY A 101 2.17 -23.33 -1.51
C GLY A 101 2.47 -21.96 -2.10
N LEU A 102 3.74 -21.67 -2.38
CA LEU A 102 4.17 -20.40 -3.01
C LEU A 102 3.70 -20.31 -4.47
N SER A 103 3.88 -21.39 -5.26
CA SER A 103 3.42 -21.43 -6.64
C SER A 103 1.90 -21.26 -6.74
N GLN A 104 1.13 -21.92 -5.88
CA GLN A 104 -0.33 -21.78 -5.84
C GLN A 104 -0.73 -20.37 -5.42
N TRP A 105 -0.08 -19.78 -4.41
CA TRP A 105 -0.36 -18.43 -3.95
C TRP A 105 -0.13 -17.39 -5.04
N TYR A 106 0.95 -17.55 -5.82
CA TYR A 106 1.28 -16.66 -6.93
C TYR A 106 0.21 -16.69 -8.02
N GLY A 107 -0.33 -17.87 -8.33
CA GLY A 107 -1.39 -18.05 -9.32
C GLY A 107 -2.82 -17.73 -8.85
N LEU A 108 -3.02 -17.22 -7.60
CA LEU A 108 -4.37 -16.89 -7.10
C LEU A 108 -5.02 -15.70 -7.80
N SER A 109 -4.24 -14.78 -8.34
CA SER A 109 -4.74 -13.60 -9.04
C SER A 109 -4.05 -13.45 -10.40
N GLU A 110 -4.82 -13.09 -11.41
CA GLU A 110 -4.25 -12.63 -12.67
C GLU A 110 -3.46 -11.35 -12.45
N HIS A 111 -2.28 -11.27 -12.99
CA HIS A 111 -1.38 -10.12 -12.95
C HIS A 111 -0.61 -10.02 -14.28
N ASP A 112 -0.26 -8.80 -14.65
CA ASP A 112 0.67 -8.55 -15.76
C ASP A 112 2.07 -9.08 -15.41
N MET A 113 2.97 -9.11 -16.40
CA MET A 113 4.35 -9.52 -16.19
C MET A 113 5.00 -8.74 -15.03
N MET A 114 5.52 -9.48 -14.05
CA MET A 114 6.14 -8.94 -12.84
C MET A 114 7.64 -9.26 -12.78
N PRO A 115 8.46 -8.40 -12.17
CA PRO A 115 9.90 -8.66 -12.02
C PRO A 115 10.22 -9.85 -11.10
N THR A 116 9.20 -10.51 -10.56
CA THR A 116 9.31 -11.71 -9.71
C THR A 116 8.88 -13.00 -10.42
N ASP A 117 8.41 -12.93 -11.66
CA ASP A 117 7.91 -14.08 -12.43
C ASP A 117 8.93 -15.23 -12.47
N ASP A 118 10.19 -14.92 -12.82
CA ASP A 118 11.25 -15.91 -12.92
C ASP A 118 11.48 -16.68 -11.62
N LEU A 119 11.31 -16.03 -10.46
CA LEU A 119 11.45 -16.69 -9.16
C LEU A 119 10.33 -17.70 -8.92
N PHE A 120 9.08 -17.33 -9.21
CA PHE A 120 7.95 -18.23 -8.98
C PHE A 120 7.85 -19.35 -10.02
N TYR A 121 8.20 -19.09 -11.27
CA TYR A 121 8.25 -20.10 -12.33
C TYR A 121 9.44 -21.08 -12.18
N SER A 122 10.49 -20.67 -11.43
CA SER A 122 11.59 -21.56 -11.05
C SER A 122 11.20 -22.59 -9.98
N LEU A 123 10.07 -22.40 -9.29
CA LEU A 123 9.58 -23.35 -8.33
C LEU A 123 9.03 -24.58 -9.03
N ALA A 124 9.54 -25.75 -8.65
CA ALA A 124 9.13 -27.04 -9.19
C ALA A 124 8.40 -27.86 -8.13
N PRO A 125 7.11 -27.63 -7.92
CA PRO A 125 6.32 -28.40 -6.96
C PRO A 125 6.23 -29.85 -7.40
N GLN A 126 6.41 -30.81 -6.48
CA GLN A 126 6.29 -32.25 -6.69
C GLN A 126 5.18 -32.81 -5.79
N PRO A 127 3.90 -32.50 -6.04
CA PRO A 127 2.82 -32.83 -5.12
C PRO A 127 2.59 -34.33 -4.96
N VAL A 128 2.93 -35.11 -5.98
CA VAL A 128 2.81 -36.59 -5.91
C VAL A 128 3.84 -37.17 -4.95
N LEU A 129 5.10 -36.79 -5.12
CA LEU A 129 6.20 -37.24 -4.25
C LEU A 129 6.01 -36.78 -2.81
N GLU A 130 5.66 -35.49 -2.64
CA GLU A 130 5.38 -34.91 -1.32
C GLU A 130 4.30 -35.69 -0.58
N ARG A 131 3.20 -35.99 -1.26
CA ARG A 131 2.10 -36.76 -0.68
C ARG A 131 2.50 -38.20 -0.37
N GLN A 132 3.21 -38.86 -1.28
CA GLN A 132 3.68 -40.25 -1.07
C GLN A 132 4.58 -40.36 0.17
N ILE A 133 5.52 -39.43 0.35
CA ILE A 133 6.39 -39.39 1.53
C ILE A 133 5.54 -39.14 2.80
N SER A 134 4.67 -38.11 2.76
CA SER A 134 3.84 -37.72 3.93
C SER A 134 2.81 -38.77 4.33
N ASP A 135 2.27 -39.54 3.37
CA ASP A 135 1.33 -40.64 3.64
C ASP A 135 2.07 -41.92 4.13
N SER A 136 3.36 -42.04 3.77
CA SER A 136 4.17 -43.24 4.12
C SER A 136 4.95 -43.10 5.43
N ILE A 137 5.31 -41.87 5.82
CA ILE A 137 6.15 -41.60 7.01
C ILE A 137 5.35 -40.75 7.99
N ILE A 138 5.07 -41.31 9.18
CA ILE A 138 4.29 -40.62 10.23
C ILE A 138 5.20 -39.71 11.06
N SER A 139 6.39 -40.20 11.41
CA SER A 139 7.38 -39.49 12.23
C SER A 139 8.80 -39.88 11.82
N PRO A 140 9.84 -39.17 12.30
CA PRO A 140 11.23 -39.52 12.03
C PRO A 140 11.60 -40.96 12.41
N GLU A 141 10.81 -41.64 13.26
CA GLU A 141 11.07 -42.95 13.81
C GLU A 141 10.02 -43.98 13.36
N GLU A 142 8.93 -43.56 12.72
CA GLU A 142 7.78 -44.40 12.43
C GLU A 142 7.30 -44.28 10.99
N MET A 143 7.25 -45.41 10.29
CA MET A 143 6.67 -45.58 8.96
C MET A 143 5.25 -46.12 9.08
N ALA A 144 4.32 -45.57 8.25
CA ALA A 144 2.94 -46.00 8.23
C ALA A 144 2.80 -47.47 7.74
N ASP A 145 1.86 -48.21 8.28
CA ASP A 145 1.50 -49.56 7.80
C ASP A 145 1.10 -49.52 6.32
N THR A 146 0.52 -48.42 5.88
CA THR A 146 0.04 -48.21 4.50
C THR A 146 1.15 -47.86 3.50
N ALA A 147 2.40 -47.71 3.96
CA ALA A 147 3.53 -47.35 3.09
C ALA A 147 3.77 -48.41 2.00
N SER A 148 3.53 -49.69 2.30
CA SER A 148 3.43 -50.75 1.31
C SER A 148 2.52 -51.89 1.78
N THR A 149 1.97 -52.65 0.83
CA THR A 149 1.19 -53.87 1.14
C THR A 149 2.02 -54.94 1.85
N THR A 150 3.32 -55.02 1.51
CA THR A 150 4.29 -55.94 2.13
C THR A 150 4.51 -55.56 3.59
N LEU A 151 4.71 -54.30 3.90
CA LEU A 151 4.91 -53.82 5.27
C LEU A 151 3.67 -54.09 6.15
N ALA A 152 2.48 -53.79 5.62
CA ALA A 152 1.22 -54.06 6.30
C ALA A 152 1.06 -55.55 6.63
N ASP A 153 1.38 -56.42 5.67
CA ASP A 153 1.33 -57.88 5.86
C ASP A 153 2.35 -58.38 6.89
N LEU A 154 3.57 -57.87 6.85
CA LEU A 154 4.61 -58.21 7.80
C LEU A 154 4.21 -57.81 9.23
N ARG A 155 3.76 -56.60 9.44
CA ARG A 155 3.31 -56.07 10.74
C ARG A 155 2.06 -56.83 11.26
N ARG A 156 1.15 -57.20 10.37
CA ARG A 156 0.00 -58.04 10.71
C ARG A 156 0.47 -59.41 11.21
N LYS A 157 1.43 -60.05 10.51
CA LYS A 157 2.00 -61.37 10.90
C LYS A 157 2.78 -61.25 12.22
N ILE A 158 3.51 -60.16 12.45
CA ILE A 158 4.19 -59.89 13.72
C ILE A 158 3.17 -59.85 14.85
N ARG A 159 2.13 -58.99 14.73
CA ARG A 159 1.05 -58.89 15.76
C ARG A 159 0.37 -60.23 16.04
N GLN A 160 0.01 -60.96 14.99
CA GLN A 160 -0.60 -62.31 15.16
C GLN A 160 0.33 -63.28 15.89
N THR A 161 1.64 -63.28 15.59
CA THR A 161 2.62 -64.13 16.23
C THR A 161 2.85 -63.68 17.68
N GLU A 162 2.91 -62.39 17.97
CA GLU A 162 3.01 -61.87 19.34
C GLU A 162 1.80 -62.22 20.19
N ASP A 163 0.58 -62.15 19.65
CA ASP A 163 -0.64 -62.55 20.35
C ASP A 163 -0.63 -64.07 20.64
N SER A 164 -0.15 -64.86 19.68
CA SER A 164 0.03 -66.35 19.91
C SER A 164 1.04 -66.67 21.03
N ILE A 165 2.17 -65.90 21.05
CA ILE A 165 3.17 -66.02 22.11
C ILE A 165 2.58 -65.69 23.47
N ARG A 166 1.91 -64.50 23.55
CA ARG A 166 1.25 -64.02 24.78
C ARG A 166 0.25 -65.07 25.30
N THR A 167 -0.58 -65.65 24.44
CA THR A 167 -1.53 -66.66 24.79
C THR A 167 -0.82 -67.93 25.38
N LYS A 168 0.26 -68.40 24.77
CA LYS A 168 1.06 -69.55 25.23
C LYS A 168 1.78 -69.22 26.54
N LEU A 169 2.36 -68.03 26.68
CA LEU A 169 3.05 -67.65 27.91
C LEU A 169 2.06 -67.41 29.06
N ASP A 170 0.93 -66.83 28.80
CA ASP A 170 -0.18 -66.73 29.77
C ASP A 170 -0.65 -68.04 30.28
N ALA A 171 -0.74 -69.04 29.40
CA ALA A 171 -1.06 -70.40 29.82
C ALA A 171 0.01 -71.02 30.74
N ILE A 172 1.32 -70.75 30.48
CA ILE A 172 2.44 -71.17 31.33
C ILE A 172 2.39 -70.43 32.68
N ILE A 173 2.15 -69.15 32.71
CA ILE A 173 2.09 -68.31 33.92
C ILE A 173 0.89 -68.72 34.80
N LYS A 174 -0.27 -69.03 34.23
CA LYS A 174 -1.51 -69.37 34.91
C LYS A 174 -1.50 -70.84 35.40
N ASN A 175 -0.58 -71.73 34.93
CA ASN A 175 -0.47 -73.05 35.35
C ASN A 175 0.11 -73.13 36.79
N SER A 176 -0.62 -73.67 37.70
CA SER A 176 -0.29 -73.74 39.13
C SER A 176 1.04 -74.44 39.44
N THR A 177 1.49 -75.35 38.58
CA THR A 177 2.77 -76.11 38.75
C THR A 177 3.93 -75.20 38.32
N THR A 178 3.90 -74.58 37.15
CA THR A 178 4.98 -73.72 36.61
C THR A 178 5.07 -72.37 37.29
N ASN A 179 3.95 -71.80 37.75
CA ASN A 179 3.93 -70.54 38.51
C ASN A 179 4.81 -70.52 39.75
N LYS A 180 4.97 -71.64 40.43
CA LYS A 180 5.84 -71.77 41.60
C LYS A 180 7.32 -71.59 41.29
N PHE A 181 7.72 -71.82 40.05
CA PHE A 181 9.12 -71.71 39.60
C PHE A 181 9.44 -70.30 39.11
N LEU A 182 8.43 -69.49 38.85
CA LEU A 182 8.61 -68.11 38.36
C LEU A 182 9.01 -67.17 39.50
N GLN A 183 9.89 -66.22 39.21
CA GLN A 183 10.21 -65.10 40.11
C GLN A 183 9.03 -64.11 40.20
N ASP A 184 8.48 -63.77 39.02
CA ASP A 184 7.31 -62.93 38.83
C ASP A 184 6.43 -63.57 37.75
N ALA A 185 5.08 -63.41 37.89
CA ALA A 185 4.11 -63.98 36.94
C ALA A 185 3.88 -62.95 35.77
N VAL A 186 5.00 -62.57 35.11
CA VAL A 186 4.98 -61.60 34.04
C VAL A 186 5.77 -62.11 32.82
N VAL A 187 5.34 -61.62 31.62
CA VAL A 187 6.10 -61.81 30.37
C VAL A 187 7.12 -60.71 30.24
N SER A 188 8.35 -61.00 29.95
CA SER A 188 9.44 -60.05 29.73
C SER A 188 9.99 -60.15 28.32
N LEU A 189 10.55 -59.07 27.81
CA LEU A 189 11.30 -59.08 26.56
C LEU A 189 12.79 -58.95 26.86
N ARG A 190 13.59 -59.88 26.35
CA ARG A 190 15.06 -59.93 26.49
C ARG A 190 15.68 -60.32 25.15
N ASN A 191 16.65 -59.46 24.68
CA ASN A 191 17.31 -59.70 23.40
C ASN A 191 16.31 -59.92 22.25
N GLY A 192 15.17 -59.21 22.29
CA GLY A 192 14.12 -59.29 21.26
C GLY A 192 13.24 -60.55 21.36
N ARG A 193 13.35 -61.37 22.42
CA ARG A 193 12.59 -62.58 22.63
C ARG A 193 11.67 -62.44 23.84
N TYR A 194 10.50 -63.03 23.74
CA TYR A 194 9.55 -63.11 24.84
C TYR A 194 10.01 -64.28 25.77
N VAL A 195 10.24 -63.96 27.02
CA VAL A 195 10.76 -64.82 28.05
C VAL A 195 9.95 -64.76 29.34
N VAL A 196 10.10 -65.75 30.20
CA VAL A 196 9.55 -65.73 31.58
C VAL A 196 10.68 -65.64 32.58
N PRO A 197 10.56 -64.85 33.67
CA PRO A 197 11.57 -64.84 34.75
C PRO A 197 11.43 -66.03 35.68
N VAL A 198 12.41 -66.90 35.70
CA VAL A 198 12.45 -68.08 36.50
C VAL A 198 13.47 -67.91 37.64
N ARG A 199 13.17 -68.34 38.83
CA ARG A 199 14.13 -68.33 39.95
C ARG A 199 15.32 -69.24 39.61
N ALA A 200 16.52 -68.79 39.90
CA ALA A 200 17.76 -69.50 39.52
C ALA A 200 17.83 -70.95 40.03
N GLU A 201 17.23 -71.20 41.16
CA GLU A 201 17.16 -72.58 41.80
C GLU A 201 16.27 -73.56 40.99
N TYR A 202 15.27 -73.02 40.20
CA TYR A 202 14.36 -73.82 39.39
C TYR A 202 14.64 -73.74 37.88
N ARG A 203 15.87 -73.33 37.49
CA ARG A 203 16.27 -73.13 36.08
C ARG A 203 16.08 -74.35 35.18
N GLY A 204 16.05 -75.54 35.76
CA GLY A 204 15.89 -76.83 35.05
C GLY A 204 14.44 -77.30 34.95
N GLU A 205 13.51 -76.73 35.74
CA GLU A 205 12.11 -77.14 35.81
C GLU A 205 11.23 -76.53 34.71
N VAL A 206 11.62 -75.37 34.19
CA VAL A 206 10.96 -74.72 33.04
C VAL A 206 11.80 -75.02 31.80
N GLY A 207 11.31 -75.96 30.98
CA GLY A 207 12.01 -76.38 29.76
C GLY A 207 12.07 -75.16 28.75
N GLY A 208 13.29 -74.83 28.34
CA GLY A 208 13.52 -73.74 27.41
C GLY A 208 14.99 -73.31 27.33
N VAL A 209 15.22 -72.18 26.61
CA VAL A 209 16.53 -71.56 26.38
C VAL A 209 16.74 -70.40 27.31
N ILE A 210 17.86 -70.33 28.00
CA ILE A 210 18.23 -69.15 28.84
C ILE A 210 18.84 -68.08 27.97
N HIS A 211 18.25 -66.88 28.04
CA HIS A 211 18.70 -65.72 27.25
C HIS A 211 19.37 -64.65 28.08
N ASP A 212 19.07 -64.59 29.37
CA ASP A 212 19.65 -63.54 30.23
C ASP A 212 19.60 -64.03 31.71
N VAL A 213 20.42 -63.34 32.52
CA VAL A 213 20.44 -63.55 33.98
C VAL A 213 20.44 -62.24 34.67
N SER A 214 19.64 -62.09 35.72
CA SER A 214 19.58 -60.83 36.48
C SER A 214 20.96 -60.46 37.07
N SER A 215 21.23 -59.20 37.29
CA SER A 215 22.50 -58.72 37.87
C SER A 215 22.83 -59.34 39.23
N SER A 216 21.83 -59.72 40.01
CA SER A 216 21.98 -60.48 41.28
C SER A 216 22.17 -62.00 41.13
N GLY A 217 22.04 -62.55 39.94
CA GLY A 217 22.05 -63.95 39.67
C GLY A 217 20.82 -64.74 40.18
N ALA A 218 19.85 -64.08 40.83
CA ALA A 218 18.68 -64.75 41.46
C ALA A 218 17.57 -65.10 40.46
N THR A 219 17.56 -64.49 39.28
CA THR A 219 16.52 -64.69 38.24
C THR A 219 17.19 -65.07 36.93
N VAL A 220 16.67 -66.05 36.26
CA VAL A 220 17.07 -66.49 34.92
C VAL A 220 15.90 -66.25 33.99
N PHE A 221 16.16 -65.55 32.86
CA PHE A 221 15.16 -65.34 31.86
C PHE A 221 15.15 -66.47 30.84
N VAL A 222 14.10 -67.26 30.90
CA VAL A 222 13.97 -68.45 30.09
C VAL A 222 12.97 -68.27 28.98
N GLU A 223 13.34 -68.57 27.75
CA GLU A 223 12.44 -68.70 26.61
C GLU A 223 11.83 -70.12 26.64
N PRO A 224 10.54 -70.29 26.97
CA PRO A 224 9.96 -71.63 27.04
C PRO A 224 9.93 -72.32 25.68
N THR A 225 10.17 -73.61 25.62
CA THR A 225 10.19 -74.41 24.37
C THR A 225 8.93 -74.16 23.51
N ALA A 226 7.76 -73.97 24.14
CA ALA A 226 6.51 -73.74 23.44
C ALA A 226 6.45 -72.45 22.59
N VAL A 227 7.37 -71.49 22.82
CA VAL A 227 7.41 -70.19 22.12
C VAL A 227 8.71 -70.00 21.34
N VAL A 228 9.70 -70.92 21.40
CA VAL A 228 11.00 -70.77 20.70
C VAL A 228 10.85 -70.54 19.21
N GLU A 229 10.02 -71.28 18.49
CA GLU A 229 9.76 -71.13 17.06
C GLU A 229 9.08 -69.85 16.77
N ALA A 230 8.10 -69.42 17.59
CA ALA A 230 7.37 -68.19 17.41
C ALA A 230 8.26 -66.96 17.64
N ASN A 231 9.12 -66.93 18.65
CA ASN A 231 10.16 -65.95 18.88
C ASN A 231 11.16 -65.86 17.69
N ALA A 232 11.64 -67.01 17.20
CA ALA A 232 12.49 -67.03 16.02
C ALA A 232 11.78 -66.47 14.79
N ARG A 233 10.48 -66.78 14.64
CA ARG A 233 9.65 -66.22 13.56
C ARG A 233 9.46 -64.70 13.66
N ILE A 234 9.26 -64.17 14.86
CA ILE A 234 9.20 -62.73 15.08
C ILE A 234 10.50 -62.03 14.67
N MET A 235 11.64 -62.57 15.09
CA MET A 235 12.93 -62.00 14.72
C MET A 235 13.14 -62.01 13.19
N GLN A 236 12.75 -63.09 12.52
CA GLN A 236 12.80 -63.14 11.04
C GLN A 236 11.84 -62.08 10.40
N LEU A 237 10.61 -62.01 10.92
CA LEU A 237 9.63 -61.02 10.40
C LEU A 237 10.07 -59.59 10.63
N ARG A 238 10.70 -59.28 11.78
CA ARG A 238 11.26 -57.96 12.07
C ARG A 238 12.47 -57.62 11.17
N ALA A 239 13.32 -58.61 10.86
CA ALA A 239 14.38 -58.44 9.89
C ALA A 239 13.82 -58.12 8.49
N GLN A 240 12.77 -58.84 8.05
CA GLN A 240 12.08 -58.56 6.78
C GLN A 240 11.37 -57.20 6.77
N GLU A 241 10.79 -56.79 7.91
CA GLU A 241 10.22 -55.46 8.08
C GLU A 241 11.28 -54.37 7.88
N GLN A 242 12.46 -54.54 8.48
CA GLN A 242 13.56 -53.59 8.35
C GLN A 242 14.11 -53.53 6.91
N GLU A 243 14.20 -54.69 6.23
CA GLU A 243 14.59 -54.76 4.81
C GLU A 243 13.56 -54.03 3.93
N GLU A 244 12.27 -54.23 4.18
CA GLU A 244 11.20 -53.54 3.43
C GLU A 244 11.21 -52.04 3.69
N ILE A 245 11.38 -51.59 4.92
CA ILE A 245 11.54 -50.16 5.27
C ILE A 245 12.73 -49.60 4.51
N THR A 246 13.88 -50.25 4.52
CA THR A 246 15.07 -49.81 3.79
C THR A 246 14.82 -49.71 2.28
N ARG A 247 14.08 -50.68 1.70
CA ARG A 247 13.69 -50.70 0.30
C ARG A 247 12.81 -49.48 -0.05
N ILE A 248 11.82 -49.14 0.81
CA ILE A 248 10.95 -47.98 0.63
C ILE A 248 11.75 -46.68 0.71
N LEU A 249 12.60 -46.53 1.73
CA LEU A 249 13.47 -45.36 1.89
C LEU A 249 14.43 -45.20 0.70
N SER A 250 15.02 -46.31 0.20
CA SER A 250 15.88 -46.27 -1.00
C SER A 250 15.12 -45.83 -2.24
N ALA A 251 13.86 -46.29 -2.41
CA ALA A 251 13.02 -45.85 -3.53
C ALA A 251 12.68 -44.36 -3.48
N PHE A 252 12.33 -43.84 -2.31
CA PHE A 252 12.11 -42.38 -2.15
C PHE A 252 13.40 -41.59 -2.33
N SER A 253 14.53 -42.09 -1.77
CA SER A 253 15.83 -41.44 -1.93
C SER A 253 16.24 -41.31 -3.40
N ALA A 254 16.04 -42.38 -4.19
CA ALA A 254 16.32 -42.35 -5.63
C ALA A 254 15.45 -41.35 -6.37
N GLN A 255 14.15 -41.22 -6.04
CA GLN A 255 13.26 -40.21 -6.62
C GLN A 255 13.71 -38.79 -6.24
N VAL A 256 14.01 -38.54 -4.97
CA VAL A 256 14.54 -37.27 -4.48
C VAL A 256 15.84 -36.92 -5.18
N GLY A 257 16.79 -37.87 -5.26
CA GLY A 257 18.09 -37.67 -5.90
C GLY A 257 17.97 -37.30 -7.39
N SER A 258 16.97 -37.84 -8.10
CA SER A 258 16.72 -37.48 -9.51
C SER A 258 16.25 -36.05 -9.70
N LEU A 259 15.75 -35.37 -8.67
CA LEU A 259 15.26 -33.98 -8.72
C LEU A 259 16.35 -32.96 -8.32
N GLU A 260 17.56 -33.37 -7.92
CA GLU A 260 18.57 -32.51 -7.32
C GLU A 260 18.79 -31.19 -8.06
N PRO A 261 19.08 -31.13 -9.35
CA PRO A 261 19.34 -29.86 -10.02
C PRO A 261 18.15 -28.90 -9.94
N GLN A 262 16.95 -29.42 -10.20
CA GLN A 262 15.70 -28.64 -10.17
C GLN A 262 15.32 -28.22 -8.75
N PHE A 263 15.56 -29.09 -7.80
CA PHE A 263 15.32 -28.83 -6.38
C PHE A 263 16.21 -27.69 -5.86
N SER A 264 17.51 -27.71 -6.19
CA SER A 264 18.45 -26.66 -5.77
C SER A 264 18.05 -25.30 -6.33
N TYR A 265 17.69 -25.19 -7.61
CA TYR A 265 17.18 -23.94 -8.19
C TYR A 265 15.91 -23.47 -7.52
N SER A 266 14.95 -24.36 -7.27
CA SER A 266 13.70 -24.03 -6.59
C SER A 266 13.92 -23.60 -5.14
N TYR A 267 14.89 -24.20 -4.47
CA TYR A 267 15.26 -23.84 -3.11
C TYR A 267 15.85 -22.42 -3.04
N ASP A 268 16.78 -22.11 -3.94
CA ASP A 268 17.36 -20.75 -4.01
C ASP A 268 16.31 -19.69 -4.37
N ALA A 269 15.37 -20.01 -5.28
CA ALA A 269 14.25 -19.13 -5.60
C ALA A 269 13.33 -18.93 -4.39
N MET A 270 13.03 -19.99 -3.64
CA MET A 270 12.25 -19.95 -2.41
C MET A 270 12.88 -19.02 -1.37
N LEU A 271 14.20 -19.09 -1.16
CA LEU A 271 14.90 -18.21 -0.22
C LEU A 271 14.79 -16.73 -0.64
N LYS A 272 14.96 -16.45 -1.93
CA LYS A 272 14.77 -15.09 -2.47
C LYS A 272 13.32 -14.59 -2.31
N ILE A 273 12.35 -15.46 -2.53
CA ILE A 273 10.93 -15.14 -2.30
C ILE A 273 10.68 -14.84 -0.81
N ASP A 274 11.23 -15.63 0.12
CA ASP A 274 11.11 -15.37 1.57
C ASP A 274 11.74 -14.03 1.96
N LEU A 275 12.89 -13.67 1.37
CA LEU A 275 13.52 -12.38 1.56
C LEU A 275 12.59 -11.22 1.12
N LEU A 276 12.00 -11.35 -0.06
CA LEU A 276 11.06 -10.36 -0.59
C LEU A 276 9.76 -10.29 0.22
N LEU A 277 9.25 -11.44 0.68
CA LEU A 277 8.10 -11.51 1.57
C LEU A 277 8.38 -10.78 2.90
N ALA A 278 9.57 -10.93 3.47
CA ALA A 278 9.96 -10.24 4.70
C ALA A 278 10.03 -8.72 4.49
N LYS A 279 10.63 -8.25 3.39
CA LYS A 279 10.65 -6.82 3.03
C LYS A 279 9.25 -6.26 2.82
N ALA A 280 8.40 -6.98 2.10
CA ALA A 280 7.03 -6.57 1.83
C ALA A 280 6.14 -6.56 3.09
N ARG A 281 6.29 -7.54 3.99
CA ARG A 281 5.61 -7.55 5.30
C ARG A 281 6.01 -6.33 6.15
N LEU A 282 7.31 -5.99 6.16
CA LEU A 282 7.80 -4.79 6.83
C LEU A 282 7.20 -3.52 6.23
N ALA A 283 7.09 -3.46 4.90
CA ALA A 283 6.45 -2.34 4.20
C ALA A 283 4.98 -2.15 4.62
N ILE A 284 4.21 -3.24 4.72
CA ILE A 284 2.83 -3.22 5.21
C ILE A 284 2.78 -2.74 6.66
N GLU A 285 3.66 -3.25 7.52
CA GLU A 285 3.75 -2.80 8.92
C GLU A 285 4.05 -1.32 9.04
N GLN A 286 4.90 -0.76 8.19
CA GLN A 286 5.30 0.65 8.21
C GLN A 286 4.34 1.56 7.44
N GLY A 287 3.45 1.02 6.59
CA GLY A 287 2.66 1.80 5.63
C GLY A 287 3.57 2.48 4.61
N ALA A 288 4.52 1.71 4.09
CA ALA A 288 5.54 2.16 3.17
C ALA A 288 5.08 2.05 1.71
N PHE A 289 5.63 2.93 0.86
CA PHE A 289 5.37 2.97 -0.57
C PHE A 289 6.68 2.89 -1.34
N MET A 290 6.59 2.49 -2.59
CA MET A 290 7.72 2.50 -3.51
C MET A 290 8.02 3.95 -3.93
N PRO A 291 9.23 4.48 -3.67
CA PRO A 291 9.66 5.76 -4.20
C PRO A 291 10.09 5.61 -5.67
N ALA A 292 10.12 6.73 -6.40
CA ALA A 292 10.84 6.79 -7.68
C ALA A 292 12.36 6.84 -7.43
N VAL A 293 13.16 6.18 -8.26
CA VAL A 293 14.63 6.23 -8.19
C VAL A 293 15.14 7.18 -9.26
N SER A 294 15.89 8.21 -8.83
CA SER A 294 16.51 9.18 -9.71
C SER A 294 17.84 8.68 -10.27
N ASP A 295 18.11 8.99 -11.53
CA ASP A 295 19.41 8.76 -12.17
C ASP A 295 20.43 9.88 -11.87
N THR A 296 19.99 10.98 -11.27
CA THR A 296 20.83 12.08 -10.80
C THR A 296 20.83 12.15 -9.28
N ILE A 297 21.89 12.74 -8.71
CA ILE A 297 22.07 12.81 -7.26
C ILE A 297 21.14 13.88 -6.67
N HIS A 298 19.89 13.54 -6.49
CA HIS A 298 18.90 14.33 -5.77
C HIS A 298 17.83 13.42 -5.13
N PHE A 299 17.26 13.84 -4.04
CA PHE A 299 16.11 13.17 -3.42
C PHE A 299 15.04 14.16 -2.96
N LYS A 300 13.81 13.70 -2.94
CA LYS A 300 12.65 14.43 -2.44
C LYS A 300 11.73 13.50 -1.67
N LEU A 301 11.72 13.61 -0.37
CA LEU A 301 10.89 12.81 0.53
C LEU A 301 9.66 13.62 0.91
N ASN A 302 8.49 13.17 0.51
CA ASN A 302 7.21 13.79 0.81
C ASN A 302 6.51 13.02 1.94
N LYS A 303 6.08 13.72 2.99
CA LYS A 303 5.43 13.13 4.18
C LYS A 303 6.23 11.94 4.76
N ALA A 304 7.54 12.07 4.79
CA ALA A 304 8.46 11.05 5.29
C ALA A 304 8.27 10.85 6.80
N ARG A 305 8.25 9.59 7.24
CA ARG A 305 8.11 9.21 8.65
C ARG A 305 9.29 8.35 9.06
N HIS A 306 9.81 8.57 10.25
CA HIS A 306 10.89 7.72 10.77
C HIS A 306 10.35 6.31 11.09
N PRO A 307 10.89 5.23 10.50
CA PRO A 307 10.30 3.88 10.57
C PRO A 307 10.30 3.25 11.96
N LEU A 308 11.17 3.74 12.87
CA LEU A 308 11.30 3.22 14.23
C LEU A 308 10.48 4.00 15.27
N ILE A 309 9.81 5.08 14.88
CA ILE A 309 8.91 5.83 15.75
C ILE A 309 7.48 5.31 15.57
N ASP A 310 6.74 5.22 16.67
CA ASP A 310 5.34 4.79 16.65
C ASP A 310 4.51 5.61 15.65
N LYS A 311 3.75 4.94 14.80
CA LYS A 311 2.90 5.56 13.75
C LYS A 311 1.96 6.64 14.27
N LYS A 312 1.51 6.54 15.53
CA LYS A 312 0.59 7.51 16.15
C LYS A 312 1.30 8.75 16.65
N LYS A 313 2.61 8.68 16.85
CA LYS A 313 3.44 9.76 17.41
C LYS A 313 4.32 10.42 16.35
N VAL A 314 4.68 9.71 15.28
CA VAL A 314 5.57 10.22 14.24
C VAL A 314 4.87 11.33 13.45
N VAL A 315 5.53 12.48 13.35
CA VAL A 315 5.09 13.60 12.52
C VAL A 315 5.76 13.48 11.15
N PRO A 316 5.00 13.49 10.06
CA PRO A 316 5.58 13.43 8.72
C PRO A 316 6.31 14.75 8.38
N VAL A 317 7.46 14.61 7.72
CA VAL A 317 8.31 15.74 7.27
C VAL A 317 8.52 15.69 5.77
N ASP A 318 8.65 16.86 5.16
CA ASP A 318 9.01 17.02 3.76
C ASP A 318 10.47 17.49 3.68
N ILE A 319 11.31 16.72 2.96
CA ILE A 319 12.76 16.99 2.84
C ILE A 319 13.16 16.80 1.39
N ALA A 320 13.84 17.79 0.81
CA ALA A 320 14.40 17.67 -0.54
C ALA A 320 15.86 18.13 -0.53
N LEU A 321 16.68 17.61 -1.44
CA LEU A 321 18.06 18.00 -1.61
C LEU A 321 18.58 17.57 -2.99
N GLY A 322 19.41 18.44 -3.63
CA GLY A 322 20.08 18.11 -4.89
C GLY A 322 19.46 18.75 -6.14
N ASP A 323 18.24 19.29 -6.06
CA ASP A 323 17.59 20.04 -7.17
C ASP A 323 17.90 21.53 -7.09
N GLU A 324 17.18 22.25 -6.21
CA GLU A 324 17.30 23.72 -6.06
C GLU A 324 18.48 24.09 -5.16
N TYR A 325 18.87 23.24 -4.25
CA TYR A 325 19.95 23.44 -3.29
C TYR A 325 20.65 22.13 -2.94
N ASP A 326 21.95 22.26 -2.69
CA ASP A 326 22.84 21.14 -2.33
C ASP A 326 23.00 20.98 -0.81
N THR A 327 22.66 22.01 -0.03
CA THR A 327 22.90 22.08 1.41
C THR A 327 21.68 22.57 2.17
N LEU A 328 21.25 21.79 3.18
CA LEU A 328 20.19 22.11 4.08
C LEU A 328 20.70 22.33 5.50
N VAL A 329 20.61 23.57 6.02
CA VAL A 329 21.00 23.92 7.40
C VAL A 329 19.77 23.97 8.28
N ILE A 330 19.63 23.02 9.21
CA ILE A 330 18.47 22.88 10.09
C ILE A 330 18.77 23.57 11.42
N THR A 331 17.93 24.55 11.77
CA THR A 331 18.08 25.34 13.00
C THR A 331 16.90 25.16 13.94
N GLY A 332 17.03 25.53 15.19
CA GLY A 332 15.96 25.41 16.20
C GLY A 332 16.40 24.72 17.49
N PRO A 333 15.50 24.52 18.46
CA PRO A 333 15.82 23.85 19.72
C PRO A 333 16.14 22.36 19.51
N ASN A 334 16.98 21.76 20.38
CA ASN A 334 17.37 20.34 20.27
C ASN A 334 16.17 19.41 20.39
N THR A 335 15.20 19.74 21.21
CA THR A 335 13.96 18.98 21.37
C THR A 335 13.04 19.04 20.16
N GLY A 336 13.32 19.89 19.15
CA GLY A 336 12.45 20.14 18.00
C GLY A 336 12.42 19.05 16.93
N GLY A 337 13.30 18.04 17.00
CA GLY A 337 13.36 16.94 16.02
C GLY A 337 14.40 17.13 14.90
N LYS A 338 15.37 18.02 15.07
CA LYS A 338 16.49 18.25 14.11
C LYS A 338 17.21 16.95 13.75
N THR A 339 17.74 16.25 14.77
CA THR A 339 18.44 14.96 14.63
C THR A 339 17.55 13.89 14.00
N VAL A 340 16.26 13.86 14.36
CA VAL A 340 15.30 12.91 13.78
C VAL A 340 15.09 13.18 12.28
N SER A 341 14.96 14.44 11.87
CA SER A 341 14.83 14.81 10.46
C SER A 341 16.06 14.40 9.64
N LEU A 342 17.24 14.64 10.21
CA LEU A 342 18.53 14.26 9.62
C LEU A 342 18.62 12.73 9.44
N LYS A 343 18.34 11.97 10.51
CA LYS A 343 18.30 10.51 10.48
C LYS A 343 17.25 10.00 9.50
N THR A 344 16.06 10.62 9.48
CA THR A 344 14.99 10.19 8.55
C THR A 344 15.44 10.30 7.10
N ALA A 345 16.06 11.40 6.70
CA ALA A 345 16.55 11.59 5.34
C ALA A 345 17.58 10.51 4.95
N GLY A 346 18.59 10.30 5.79
CA GLY A 346 19.62 9.29 5.54
C GLY A 346 19.08 7.86 5.55
N LEU A 347 18.28 7.54 6.56
CA LEU A 347 17.74 6.19 6.74
C LEU A 347 16.81 5.78 5.59
N LEU A 348 15.89 6.66 5.14
CA LEU A 348 14.95 6.30 4.08
C LEU A 348 15.64 6.12 2.73
N ASN A 349 16.63 6.97 2.37
CA ASN A 349 17.44 6.75 1.19
C ASN A 349 18.24 5.44 1.30
N ALA A 350 18.86 5.17 2.45
CA ALA A 350 19.56 3.90 2.67
C ALA A 350 18.61 2.70 2.59
N MET A 351 17.40 2.76 3.18
CA MET A 351 16.40 1.69 3.08
C MET A 351 16.05 1.39 1.62
N ALA A 352 15.80 2.42 0.81
CA ALA A 352 15.50 2.24 -0.62
C ALA A 352 16.65 1.55 -1.36
N GLN A 353 17.90 1.97 -1.09
CA GLN A 353 19.10 1.37 -1.69
C GLN A 353 19.32 -0.10 -1.28
N TYR A 354 18.69 -0.55 -0.18
CA TYR A 354 18.63 -1.97 0.19
C TYR A 354 17.37 -2.69 -0.35
N GLY A 355 16.59 -2.03 -1.21
CA GLY A 355 15.37 -2.55 -1.83
C GLY A 355 14.19 -2.64 -0.86
N PHE A 356 14.16 -1.85 0.21
CA PHE A 356 12.99 -1.69 1.08
C PHE A 356 12.11 -0.54 0.61
N LEU A 357 10.80 -0.72 0.60
CA LEU A 357 9.85 0.37 0.44
C LEU A 357 9.96 1.31 1.64
N ILE A 358 9.70 2.60 1.45
CA ILE A 358 9.91 3.62 2.48
C ILE A 358 8.59 4.18 3.03
N PRO A 359 8.49 4.48 4.34
CA PRO A 359 7.31 5.10 4.95
C PRO A 359 7.21 6.60 4.60
N ALA A 360 7.02 6.89 3.31
CA ALA A 360 6.84 8.21 2.74
C ALA A 360 5.71 8.18 1.69
N HIS A 361 5.30 9.32 1.18
CA HIS A 361 4.28 9.39 0.13
C HIS A 361 4.82 8.82 -1.19
N GLU A 362 3.97 8.22 -2.01
CA GLU A 362 4.31 7.60 -3.30
C GLU A 362 5.02 8.53 -4.30
N SER A 363 4.81 9.85 -4.17
CA SER A 363 5.49 10.86 -4.99
C SER A 363 6.92 11.18 -4.50
N SER A 364 7.46 10.41 -3.57
CA SER A 364 8.83 10.60 -3.10
C SER A 364 9.83 10.08 -4.12
N VAL A 365 11.00 10.73 -4.17
CA VAL A 365 12.12 10.40 -5.04
C VAL A 365 13.34 10.14 -4.16
N VAL A 366 14.07 9.08 -4.45
CA VAL A 366 15.35 8.71 -3.82
C VAL A 366 16.44 8.62 -4.86
N CYS A 367 17.70 8.54 -4.45
CA CYS A 367 18.82 8.28 -5.36
C CYS A 367 19.85 7.36 -4.70
N SER A 368 20.61 6.64 -5.53
CA SER A 368 21.68 5.76 -5.09
C SER A 368 22.89 6.58 -4.69
N PHE A 369 23.19 6.63 -3.39
CA PHE A 369 24.41 7.27 -2.90
C PHE A 369 25.57 6.28 -2.91
N ARG A 370 26.74 6.79 -3.33
CA ARG A 370 27.98 6.02 -3.24
C ARG A 370 28.36 5.75 -1.79
N GLU A 371 28.18 6.75 -0.92
CA GLU A 371 28.47 6.68 0.52
C GLU A 371 27.61 7.62 1.35
N TYR A 372 27.32 7.17 2.59
CA TYR A 372 26.67 7.96 3.62
C TYR A 372 27.72 8.32 4.66
N LEU A 373 28.05 9.61 4.76
CA LEU A 373 29.03 10.16 5.66
C LEU A 373 28.29 10.83 6.84
N VAL A 374 28.41 10.26 8.05
CA VAL A 374 27.50 10.62 9.13
C VAL A 374 28.28 10.95 10.39
N ASP A 375 28.06 12.16 10.92
CA ASP A 375 28.47 12.57 12.27
C ASP A 375 27.21 12.96 13.05
N ILE A 376 26.53 11.96 13.65
CA ILE A 376 25.33 12.08 14.45
C ILE A 376 25.52 11.27 15.73
N GLY A 377 25.23 11.84 16.87
CA GLY A 377 25.15 11.13 18.14
C GLY A 377 25.77 11.88 19.31
N ASP A 378 25.09 11.79 20.46
CA ASP A 378 25.61 12.23 21.78
C ASP A 378 26.58 11.19 22.32
N GLU A 379 27.82 11.55 22.48
CA GLU A 379 28.78 10.76 23.27
C GLU A 379 28.49 10.92 24.79
N GLN A 380 27.35 10.46 25.25
CA GLN A 380 27.07 10.31 26.70
C GLN A 380 27.67 9.01 27.27
N SER A 381 28.52 8.30 26.54
CA SER A 381 29.25 7.16 27.10
C SER A 381 30.43 7.65 27.94
N ILE A 382 30.37 7.46 29.25
CA ILE A 382 31.35 7.80 30.27
C ILE A 382 32.73 7.16 29.98
N GLU A 383 32.87 6.27 29.03
CA GLU A 383 34.08 5.47 28.78
C GLU A 383 35.09 6.12 27.82
N GLN A 384 34.77 7.23 27.13
CA GLN A 384 35.74 7.92 26.26
C GLN A 384 36.01 9.34 26.71
N SER A 385 37.14 9.53 27.38
CA SER A 385 37.63 10.78 28.01
C SER A 385 38.19 11.82 27.03
N LEU A 386 37.92 11.72 25.71
CA LEU A 386 38.19 12.79 24.76
C LEU A 386 37.00 13.77 24.77
N SER A 387 37.29 15.07 24.84
CA SER A 387 36.26 16.11 24.70
C SER A 387 35.35 15.81 23.51
N THR A 388 34.05 15.95 23.70
CA THR A 388 33.02 15.75 22.64
C THR A 388 33.44 16.47 21.34
N PHE A 389 33.99 17.68 21.43
CA PHE A 389 34.52 18.42 20.28
C PHE A 389 35.63 17.68 19.53
N SER A 390 36.61 17.11 20.22
CA SER A 390 37.72 16.39 19.57
C SER A 390 37.23 15.12 18.84
N GLY A 391 36.23 14.44 19.38
CA GLY A 391 35.59 13.27 18.77
C GLY A 391 34.89 13.63 17.46
N HIS A 392 34.07 14.70 17.47
CA HIS A 392 33.43 15.23 16.27
C HIS A 392 34.46 15.65 15.22
N MET A 393 35.51 16.41 15.59
CA MET A 393 36.55 16.88 14.67
C MET A 393 37.31 15.72 14.00
N LYS A 394 37.57 14.65 14.75
CA LYS A 394 38.22 13.47 14.21
C LYS A 394 37.33 12.77 13.16
N ARG A 395 36.02 12.62 13.43
CA ARG A 395 35.06 12.06 12.46
C ARG A 395 34.93 12.96 11.23
N ILE A 396 34.78 14.26 11.43
CA ILE A 396 34.68 15.25 10.34
C ILE A 396 35.94 15.24 9.48
N SER A 397 37.13 15.06 10.06
CA SER A 397 38.38 14.91 9.28
C SER A 397 38.32 13.71 8.33
N GLY A 398 37.83 12.55 8.81
CA GLY A 398 37.61 11.39 7.93
C GLY A 398 36.53 11.62 6.87
N ILE A 399 35.47 12.35 7.22
CA ILE A 399 34.40 12.72 6.28
C ILE A 399 34.96 13.60 5.15
N LEU A 400 35.79 14.59 5.48
CA LEU A 400 36.43 15.49 4.51
C LEU A 400 37.34 14.76 3.53
N GLU A 401 37.93 13.62 3.90
CA GLU A 401 38.78 12.79 3.01
C GLU A 401 37.89 11.97 2.03
N LEU A 402 36.72 11.55 2.43
CA LEU A 402 35.83 10.64 1.67
C LEU A 402 34.76 11.37 0.84
N ALA A 403 34.44 12.60 1.25
CA ALA A 403 33.36 13.38 0.63
C ALA A 403 33.63 13.69 -0.84
N GLY A 404 32.60 13.63 -1.64
CA GLY A 404 32.65 13.93 -3.07
C GLY A 404 31.31 13.78 -3.74
N HIS A 405 31.31 13.89 -5.06
CA HIS A 405 30.08 13.68 -5.84
C HIS A 405 29.47 12.28 -5.55
N GLY A 406 28.16 12.25 -5.35
CA GLY A 406 27.42 11.01 -5.02
C GLY A 406 27.49 10.62 -3.54
N THR A 407 27.97 11.50 -2.64
CA THR A 407 27.93 11.25 -1.19
C THR A 407 26.82 12.09 -0.54
N LEU A 408 26.19 11.53 0.49
CA LEU A 408 25.29 12.24 1.39
C LEU A 408 26.00 12.43 2.75
N THR A 409 26.26 13.69 3.11
CA THR A 409 26.90 14.04 4.38
C THR A 409 25.88 14.61 5.37
N LEU A 410 25.79 14.00 6.54
CA LEU A 410 24.85 14.35 7.60
C LEU A 410 25.63 14.72 8.87
N LEU A 411 25.53 16.00 9.28
CA LEU A 411 26.28 16.56 10.40
C LEU A 411 25.32 17.07 11.48
N ASP A 412 25.38 16.51 12.67
CA ASP A 412 24.55 16.98 13.79
C ASP A 412 25.38 17.89 14.71
N GLU A 413 24.79 18.98 15.17
CA GLU A 413 25.39 19.98 16.07
C GLU A 413 26.77 20.47 15.61
N LEU A 414 26.94 20.75 14.32
CA LEU A 414 28.20 21.13 13.72
C LEU A 414 28.81 22.35 14.40
N GLY A 415 30.08 22.21 14.88
CA GLY A 415 30.85 23.21 15.56
C GLY A 415 30.61 23.32 17.08
N ALA A 416 29.71 22.52 17.65
CA ALA A 416 29.42 22.54 19.08
C ALA A 416 30.63 22.06 19.95
N GLY A 417 30.69 22.52 21.20
CA GLY A 417 31.67 22.06 22.17
C GLY A 417 32.99 22.87 22.24
N THR A 418 33.07 24.02 21.57
CA THR A 418 34.16 24.98 21.62
C THR A 418 33.66 26.42 21.80
N ASP A 419 34.56 27.41 21.71
CA ASP A 419 34.14 28.82 21.67
C ASP A 419 33.13 29.06 20.52
N PRO A 420 32.01 29.74 20.77
CA PRO A 420 30.97 29.93 19.78
C PRO A 420 31.44 30.58 18.49
N ALA A 421 32.31 31.58 18.56
CA ALA A 421 32.79 32.27 17.35
C ALA A 421 33.75 31.38 16.51
N GLU A 422 34.65 30.65 17.19
CA GLU A 422 35.52 29.66 16.52
C GLU A 422 34.72 28.50 15.95
N GLY A 423 33.75 27.98 16.71
CA GLY A 423 32.88 26.90 16.30
C GLY A 423 32.06 27.24 15.06
N ALA A 424 31.45 28.44 15.01
CA ALA A 424 30.69 28.92 13.88
C ALA A 424 31.59 29.11 12.64
N ALA A 425 32.76 29.74 12.78
CA ALA A 425 33.69 29.94 11.67
C ALA A 425 34.18 28.61 11.08
N LEU A 426 34.49 27.65 11.94
CA LEU A 426 34.91 26.31 11.55
C LEU A 426 33.77 25.56 10.84
N ALA A 427 32.54 25.64 11.34
CA ALA A 427 31.37 25.02 10.75
C ALA A 427 31.09 25.52 9.33
N VAL A 428 31.15 26.84 9.10
CA VAL A 428 31.00 27.44 7.76
C VAL A 428 32.09 26.91 6.83
N SER A 429 33.35 26.91 7.29
CA SER A 429 34.49 26.47 6.45
C SER A 429 34.41 24.98 6.09
N ILE A 430 33.93 24.14 7.00
CA ILE A 430 33.70 22.71 6.75
C ILE A 430 32.60 22.52 5.69
N LEU A 431 31.45 23.20 5.83
CA LEU A 431 30.38 23.12 4.83
C LEU A 431 30.82 23.58 3.46
N GLU A 432 31.55 24.71 3.36
CA GLU A 432 32.09 25.19 2.09
C GLU A 432 33.04 24.17 1.44
N GLN A 433 33.91 23.54 2.22
CA GLN A 433 34.84 22.54 1.69
C GLN A 433 34.08 21.31 1.17
N LEU A 434 33.12 20.78 1.93
CA LEU A 434 32.30 19.65 1.51
C LEU A 434 31.43 19.95 0.27
N ARG A 435 30.89 21.15 0.17
CA ARG A 435 30.18 21.63 -1.03
C ARG A 435 31.09 21.72 -2.28
N ARG A 436 32.31 22.23 -2.10
CA ARG A 436 33.33 22.27 -3.20
C ARG A 436 33.66 20.87 -3.68
N GLN A 437 33.64 19.87 -2.82
CA GLN A 437 33.84 18.46 -3.18
C GLN A 437 32.61 17.84 -3.87
N GLY A 438 31.45 18.50 -3.85
CA GLY A 438 30.23 18.05 -4.54
C GLY A 438 29.38 17.07 -3.75
N SER A 439 29.52 17.03 -2.40
CA SER A 439 28.63 16.25 -1.53
C SER A 439 27.31 16.96 -1.32
N LEU A 440 26.20 16.20 -1.24
CA LEU A 440 24.94 16.72 -0.69
C LEU A 440 25.00 16.78 0.83
N LEU A 441 24.52 17.87 1.43
CA LEU A 441 24.75 18.18 2.84
C LEU A 441 23.46 18.46 3.60
N MET A 442 23.34 17.85 4.76
CA MET A 442 22.40 18.29 5.78
C MET A 442 23.15 18.51 7.10
N ALA A 443 23.02 19.68 7.67
CA ALA A 443 23.66 20.01 8.94
C ALA A 443 22.68 20.60 9.92
N THR A 444 22.82 20.29 11.21
CA THR A 444 22.09 20.96 12.27
C THR A 444 23.04 21.87 13.06
N THR A 445 22.50 22.98 13.54
CA THR A 445 23.28 23.94 14.31
C THR A 445 22.42 24.83 15.20
N HIS A 446 23.08 25.49 16.16
CA HIS A 446 22.49 26.54 16.99
C HIS A 446 23.05 27.94 16.65
N TYR A 447 24.11 28.01 15.83
CA TYR A 447 24.82 29.26 15.55
C TYR A 447 24.01 30.20 14.63
N ALA A 448 23.98 31.48 15.00
CA ALA A 448 23.30 32.52 14.23
C ALA A 448 24.03 32.77 12.91
N GLU A 449 25.35 32.72 12.90
CA GLU A 449 26.23 32.88 11.73
C GLU A 449 25.93 31.88 10.62
N MET A 450 25.60 30.63 10.99
CA MET A 450 25.19 29.60 10.05
C MET A 450 23.84 29.90 9.37
N LYS A 451 22.93 30.59 10.09
CA LYS A 451 21.66 31.07 9.48
C LYS A 451 21.91 32.14 8.45
N VAL A 452 22.84 33.08 8.74
CA VAL A 452 23.25 34.13 7.81
C VAL A 452 23.92 33.53 6.61
N TYR A 453 24.89 32.63 6.83
CA TYR A 453 25.58 31.92 5.74
C TYR A 453 24.58 31.26 4.78
N ALA A 454 23.54 30.60 5.30
CA ALA A 454 22.53 29.94 4.49
C ALA A 454 21.56 30.93 3.78
N LEU A 455 21.50 32.19 4.19
CA LEU A 455 20.73 33.24 3.49
C LEU A 455 21.54 33.90 2.39
N GLU A 456 22.85 34.02 2.57
CA GLU A 456 23.76 34.75 1.66
C GLU A 456 24.36 33.85 0.57
N THR A 457 24.41 32.53 0.81
CA THR A 457 25.09 31.59 -0.08
C THR A 457 24.12 30.88 -1.01
N PRO A 458 24.23 31.06 -2.34
CA PRO A 458 23.41 30.31 -3.31
C PRO A 458 23.61 28.80 -3.17
N GLY A 459 22.52 28.05 -3.24
CA GLY A 459 22.53 26.60 -3.09
C GLY A 459 22.50 26.09 -1.63
N VAL A 460 22.52 26.98 -0.65
CA VAL A 460 22.32 26.66 0.78
C VAL A 460 20.98 27.19 1.24
N VAL A 461 20.19 26.35 1.92
CA VAL A 461 18.86 26.73 2.39
C VAL A 461 18.73 26.48 3.90
N ASN A 462 18.13 27.44 4.57
CA ASN A 462 17.73 27.26 5.97
C ASN A 462 16.49 26.37 6.09
N ALA A 463 16.45 25.57 7.13
CA ALA A 463 15.23 24.94 7.60
C ALA A 463 15.08 25.12 9.11
N SER A 464 13.86 25.08 9.59
CA SER A 464 13.59 25.16 11.03
C SER A 464 12.60 24.10 11.47
N CYS A 465 12.82 23.55 12.66
CA CYS A 465 11.83 22.74 13.34
C CYS A 465 10.84 23.66 14.06
N GLU A 466 9.56 23.54 13.70
CA GLU A 466 8.50 24.35 14.31
C GLU A 466 8.33 23.97 15.79
N PHE A 467 8.09 24.98 16.61
CA PHE A 467 7.87 24.85 18.06
C PHE A 467 6.57 25.56 18.45
N ASN A 468 5.70 24.85 19.14
CA ASN A 468 4.47 25.47 19.66
C ASN A 468 4.76 26.23 20.93
N VAL A 469 4.73 27.54 20.81
CA VAL A 469 5.03 28.46 21.92
C VAL A 469 3.95 28.45 23.00
N GLU A 470 2.70 28.10 22.67
CA GLU A 470 1.60 28.07 23.64
C GLU A 470 1.71 26.85 24.55
N THR A 471 1.98 25.67 23.97
CA THR A 471 2.07 24.41 24.70
C THR A 471 3.46 24.08 25.22
N LEU A 472 4.50 24.83 24.80
CA LEU A 472 5.92 24.53 25.01
C LEU A 472 6.35 23.14 24.52
N MET A 473 5.66 22.63 23.50
CA MET A 473 5.94 21.32 22.91
C MET A 473 6.44 21.46 21.46
N PRO A 474 7.38 20.63 21.05
CA PRO A 474 7.80 20.57 19.65
C PRO A 474 6.65 20.06 18.78
N THR A 475 6.46 20.67 17.62
CA THR A 475 5.52 20.16 16.62
C THR A 475 6.13 19.09 15.72
N TYR A 476 7.45 18.96 15.73
CA TYR A 476 8.27 18.08 14.88
C TYR A 476 8.10 18.34 13.37
N LYS A 477 7.45 19.43 12.98
CA LYS A 477 7.35 19.82 11.57
C LYS A 477 8.60 20.56 11.13
N LEU A 478 9.09 20.22 9.94
CA LEU A 478 10.23 20.89 9.32
C LEU A 478 9.72 21.92 8.29
N SER A 479 10.09 23.17 8.48
CA SER A 479 9.80 24.27 7.56
C SER A 479 11.06 24.65 6.79
N VAL A 480 11.13 24.30 5.50
CA VAL A 480 12.26 24.58 4.63
C VAL A 480 12.17 26.01 4.09
N GLY A 481 13.32 26.68 3.97
CA GLY A 481 13.44 28.05 3.49
C GLY A 481 13.17 29.13 4.54
N VAL A 482 12.98 28.72 5.84
CA VAL A 482 12.71 29.63 6.96
C VAL A 482 13.72 29.33 8.07
N PRO A 483 14.55 30.31 8.49
CA PRO A 483 15.46 30.13 9.62
C PRO A 483 14.68 30.08 10.94
N GLY A 484 15.11 29.26 11.87
CA GLY A 484 14.44 29.09 13.17
C GLY A 484 14.62 30.32 14.07
N LYS A 485 13.52 30.76 14.70
CA LYS A 485 13.56 31.82 15.74
C LYS A 485 14.12 31.24 17.05
N SER A 486 14.93 32.06 17.75
CA SER A 486 15.31 31.76 19.10
C SER A 486 14.15 32.08 20.04
N ASN A 487 13.58 31.04 20.69
CA ASN A 487 12.46 31.23 21.62
C ASN A 487 12.90 31.13 23.09
N ALA A 488 14.20 31.20 23.37
CA ALA A 488 14.75 30.98 24.71
C ALA A 488 14.11 31.92 25.77
N PHE A 489 13.99 33.19 25.50
CA PHE A 489 13.40 34.15 26.46
C PHE A 489 11.90 33.90 26.68
N LEU A 490 11.19 33.52 25.62
CA LEU A 490 9.76 33.24 25.72
C LEU A 490 9.49 31.93 26.50
N ILE A 491 10.30 30.92 26.24
CA ILE A 491 10.29 29.65 26.99
C ILE A 491 10.62 29.89 28.45
N SER A 492 11.67 30.67 28.74
CA SER A 492 12.10 31.02 30.10
C SER A 492 11.00 31.76 30.87
N SER A 493 10.33 32.73 30.24
CA SER A 493 9.17 33.46 30.80
C SER A 493 8.04 32.50 31.18
N LYS A 494 7.68 31.59 30.31
CA LYS A 494 6.62 30.60 30.56
C LYS A 494 7.01 29.54 31.62
N LEU A 495 8.28 29.25 31.76
CA LEU A 495 8.79 28.35 32.79
C LEU A 495 8.94 29.04 34.17
N GLY A 496 8.56 30.33 34.26
CA GLY A 496 8.47 31.06 35.52
C GLY A 496 9.70 31.89 35.89
N ILE A 497 10.64 32.12 34.94
CA ILE A 497 11.74 33.06 35.18
C ILE A 497 11.15 34.47 35.23
N PRO A 498 11.46 35.25 36.30
CA PRO A 498 10.91 36.60 36.46
C PRO A 498 11.25 37.53 35.30
N GLN A 499 10.28 38.36 34.88
CA GLN A 499 10.43 39.20 33.71
C GLN A 499 11.61 40.18 33.77
N ASN A 500 11.92 40.67 34.98
CA ASN A 500 13.08 41.54 35.18
C ASN A 500 14.43 40.88 34.85
N ILE A 501 14.57 39.55 35.08
CA ILE A 501 15.77 38.81 34.70
C ILE A 501 15.82 38.65 33.15
N ILE A 502 14.68 38.37 32.53
CA ILE A 502 14.60 38.25 31.08
C ILE A 502 14.93 39.57 30.41
N ASP A 503 14.39 40.68 30.91
CA ASP A 503 14.68 42.01 30.38
C ASP A 503 16.13 42.43 30.57
N ALA A 504 16.73 42.09 31.73
CA ALA A 504 18.16 42.23 31.93
C ALA A 504 18.99 41.40 30.95
N ALA A 505 18.62 40.13 30.72
CA ALA A 505 19.29 39.24 29.75
C ALA A 505 19.21 39.81 28.32
N ARG A 506 18.06 40.32 27.90
CA ARG A 506 17.90 41.01 26.59
C ARG A 506 18.81 42.24 26.46
N ASN A 507 19.06 42.96 27.59
CA ASN A 507 19.93 44.12 27.54
C ASN A 507 21.43 43.74 27.39
N HIS A 508 21.83 42.53 27.82
CA HIS A 508 23.16 42.00 27.66
C HIS A 508 23.42 41.45 26.24
N MET A 509 22.39 41.23 25.42
CA MET A 509 22.60 40.88 24.01
C MET A 509 23.26 42.03 23.23
N SER A 510 24.16 41.67 22.33
CA SER A 510 24.81 42.64 21.45
C SER A 510 23.75 43.34 20.53
N ASN A 511 24.08 44.55 20.09
CA ASN A 511 23.18 45.27 19.15
C ASN A 511 23.08 44.57 17.79
N ASP A 512 24.09 43.86 17.39
CA ASP A 512 24.10 43.10 16.11
C ASP A 512 23.22 41.87 16.18
N ASP A 513 23.20 41.14 17.31
CA ASP A 513 22.29 40.01 17.53
C ASP A 513 20.82 40.45 17.54
N LYS A 514 20.52 41.60 18.21
CA LYS A 514 19.17 42.17 18.22
C LYS A 514 18.69 42.60 16.84
N ARG A 515 19.59 43.17 16.04
CA ARG A 515 19.31 43.54 14.66
C ARG A 515 19.05 42.32 13.79
N LEU A 516 19.88 41.27 13.91
CA LEU A 516 19.75 40.03 13.21
C LEU A 516 18.43 39.33 13.52
N ASP A 517 18.08 39.18 14.81
CA ASP A 517 16.79 38.59 15.21
C ASP A 517 15.59 39.38 14.68
N SER A 518 15.68 40.72 14.60
CA SER A 518 14.63 41.57 14.04
C SER A 518 14.48 41.37 12.55
N VAL A 519 15.57 41.31 11.80
CA VAL A 519 15.56 41.06 10.32
C VAL A 519 15.05 39.66 10.01
N LEU A 520 15.47 38.66 10.76
CA LEU A 520 14.99 37.29 10.61
C LEU A 520 13.48 37.18 10.89
N ALA A 521 12.97 37.91 11.91
CA ALA A 521 11.54 37.95 12.21
C ALA A 521 10.72 38.57 11.06
N GLN A 522 11.22 39.66 10.46
CA GLN A 522 10.57 40.30 9.30
C GLN A 522 10.58 39.41 8.05
N LEU A 523 11.69 38.69 7.80
CA LEU A 523 11.80 37.73 6.71
C LEU A 523 10.82 36.57 6.85
N ASP A 524 10.64 36.06 8.07
CA ASP A 524 9.67 35.00 8.38
C ASP A 524 8.22 35.45 8.08
N ASP A 525 7.86 36.65 8.55
CA ASP A 525 6.53 37.19 8.31
C ASP A 525 6.28 37.44 6.81
N LEU A 526 7.27 37.94 6.08
CA LEU A 526 7.16 38.16 4.64
C LEU A 526 7.04 36.85 3.87
N LYS A 527 7.83 35.82 4.22
CA LYS A 527 7.72 34.48 3.61
C LYS A 527 6.40 33.81 3.92
N LEU A 528 5.88 33.95 5.12
CA LEU A 528 4.57 33.42 5.49
C LEU A 528 3.47 34.08 4.64
N GLN A 529 3.53 35.39 4.46
CA GLN A 529 2.60 36.14 3.58
C GLN A 529 2.73 35.69 2.13
N LEU A 530 3.95 35.47 1.65
CA LEU A 530 4.20 34.99 0.29
C LEU A 530 3.62 33.58 0.09
N LYS A 531 3.83 32.67 1.06
CA LYS A 531 3.30 31.30 1.00
C LYS A 531 1.78 31.26 1.01
N VAL A 532 1.13 32.11 1.80
CA VAL A 532 -0.34 32.28 1.78
C VAL A 532 -0.79 32.81 0.42
N ALA A 533 -0.15 33.87 -0.10
CA ALA A 533 -0.48 34.44 -1.39
C ALA A 533 -0.27 33.45 -2.56
N GLN A 534 0.80 32.64 -2.51
CA GLN A 534 1.03 31.56 -3.49
C GLN A 534 -0.07 30.49 -3.42
N GLY A 535 -0.43 30.05 -2.23
CA GLY A 535 -1.51 29.07 -2.04
C GLY A 535 -2.87 29.58 -2.53
N ASP A 536 -3.14 30.86 -2.33
CA ASP A 536 -4.37 31.52 -2.84
C ASP A 536 -4.33 31.69 -4.37
N ALA A 537 -3.17 32.00 -4.94
CA ALA A 537 -2.97 32.08 -6.39
C ALA A 537 -3.10 30.70 -7.07
N GLU A 538 -2.56 29.64 -6.48
CA GLU A 538 -2.72 28.26 -6.98
C GLU A 538 -4.19 27.82 -6.94
N LYS A 539 -4.90 28.11 -5.85
CA LYS A 539 -6.34 27.82 -5.77
C LYS A 539 -7.13 28.59 -6.84
N ALA A 540 -6.85 29.88 -6.99
CA ALA A 540 -7.52 30.70 -8.01
C ALA A 540 -7.21 30.21 -9.43
N ARG A 541 -5.98 29.78 -9.70
CA ARG A 541 -5.59 29.17 -10.98
C ARG A 541 -6.34 27.87 -11.23
N TYR A 542 -6.39 26.98 -10.24
CA TYR A 542 -7.12 25.72 -10.33
C TYR A 542 -8.62 25.93 -10.57
N GLU A 543 -9.24 26.87 -9.87
CA GLU A 543 -10.65 27.24 -10.08
C GLU A 543 -10.90 27.82 -11.48
N ALA A 544 -9.97 28.62 -12.00
CA ALA A 544 -10.05 29.17 -13.34
C ALA A 544 -9.91 28.09 -14.43
N GLU A 545 -8.97 27.16 -14.29
CA GLU A 545 -8.80 26.03 -15.20
C GLU A 545 -10.06 25.14 -15.25
N HIS A 546 -10.66 24.84 -14.09
CA HIS A 546 -11.90 24.07 -14.02
C HIS A 546 -13.12 24.82 -14.57
N ALA A 547 -13.17 26.14 -14.39
CA ALA A 547 -14.22 26.97 -14.98
C ALA A 547 -14.11 26.99 -16.52
N LEU A 548 -12.90 27.06 -17.04
CA LEU A 548 -12.61 27.00 -18.48
C LEU A 548 -13.05 25.65 -19.07
N GLU A 549 -12.64 24.54 -18.46
CA GLU A 549 -13.00 23.19 -18.91
C GLU A 549 -14.52 22.96 -18.91
N SER A 550 -15.19 23.47 -17.86
CA SER A 550 -16.66 23.38 -17.77
C SER A 550 -17.37 24.23 -18.81
N ALA A 551 -16.81 25.40 -19.16
CA ALA A 551 -17.33 26.26 -20.22
C ALA A 551 -17.14 25.67 -21.62
N GLU A 552 -16.00 25.01 -21.87
CA GLU A 552 -15.74 24.28 -23.10
C GLU A 552 -16.70 23.10 -23.30
N LYS A 553 -16.91 22.30 -22.28
CA LYS A 553 -17.88 21.19 -22.31
C LYS A 553 -19.31 21.69 -22.59
N LYS A 554 -19.72 22.81 -21.98
CA LYS A 554 -21.04 23.41 -22.24
C LYS A 554 -21.15 23.96 -23.65
N ARG A 555 -20.09 24.56 -24.18
CA ARG A 555 -20.03 25.04 -25.58
C ARG A 555 -20.24 23.87 -26.53
N ASP A 556 -19.50 22.76 -26.32
CA ASP A 556 -19.55 21.58 -27.19
C ASP A 556 -20.93 20.87 -27.13
N GLU A 557 -21.56 20.83 -25.94
CA GLU A 557 -22.93 20.35 -25.78
C GLU A 557 -23.96 21.24 -26.53
N LEU A 558 -23.79 22.55 -26.49
CA LEU A 558 -24.67 23.50 -27.20
C LEU A 558 -24.52 23.38 -28.70
N ILE A 559 -23.29 23.23 -29.21
CA ILE A 559 -23.02 23.01 -30.65
C ILE A 559 -23.70 21.73 -31.09
N LYS A 560 -23.51 20.62 -30.36
CA LYS A 560 -24.10 19.30 -30.66
C LYS A 560 -25.64 19.33 -30.67
N LYS A 561 -26.24 20.05 -29.71
CA LYS A 561 -27.70 20.26 -29.70
C LYS A 561 -28.19 21.08 -30.89
N GLY A 562 -27.44 22.15 -31.24
CA GLY A 562 -27.75 22.97 -32.40
C GLY A 562 -27.68 22.20 -33.72
N GLU A 563 -26.68 21.32 -33.87
CA GLU A 563 -26.55 20.45 -35.02
C GLU A 563 -27.72 19.42 -35.11
N GLN A 564 -28.12 18.82 -33.97
CA GLN A 564 -29.26 17.92 -33.90
C GLN A 564 -30.57 18.62 -34.24
N GLU A 565 -30.82 19.82 -33.73
CA GLU A 565 -32.03 20.58 -34.06
C GLU A 565 -32.09 20.97 -35.54
N LEU A 566 -30.90 21.30 -36.12
CA LEU A 566 -30.80 21.61 -37.53
C LEU A 566 -31.09 20.37 -38.42
N GLU A 567 -30.57 19.25 -38.02
CA GLU A 567 -30.80 17.99 -38.75
C GLU A 567 -32.28 17.53 -38.67
N ASP A 568 -32.88 17.66 -37.47
CA ASP A 568 -34.30 17.41 -37.28
C ASP A 568 -35.21 18.37 -38.05
N ALA A 569 -34.79 19.64 -38.19
CA ALA A 569 -35.51 20.63 -39.03
C ALA A 569 -35.38 20.28 -40.50
N ARG A 570 -34.20 19.86 -40.96
CA ARG A 570 -33.99 19.38 -42.35
C ARG A 570 -34.82 18.14 -42.68
N ARG A 571 -34.88 17.17 -41.76
CA ARG A 571 -35.74 15.97 -41.92
C ARG A 571 -37.22 16.36 -42.04
N ARG A 572 -37.72 17.22 -41.17
CA ARG A 572 -39.12 17.69 -41.21
C ARG A 572 -39.42 18.43 -42.51
N ALA A 573 -38.49 19.23 -43.00
CA ALA A 573 -38.66 19.92 -44.28
C ALA A 573 -38.66 18.94 -45.46
N HIS A 574 -37.82 17.93 -45.43
CA HIS A 574 -37.77 16.87 -46.45
C HIS A 574 -39.07 16.07 -46.49
N ASP A 575 -39.58 15.64 -45.34
CA ASP A 575 -40.79 14.87 -45.16
C ASP A 575 -42.02 15.69 -45.63
N LEU A 576 -42.03 16.98 -45.31
CA LEU A 576 -43.09 17.91 -45.80
C LEU A 576 -43.08 18.01 -47.31
N MET A 577 -41.88 18.17 -47.91
CA MET A 577 -41.72 18.28 -49.35
C MET A 577 -42.11 16.99 -50.09
N GLN A 578 -41.78 15.82 -49.53
CA GLN A 578 -42.20 14.50 -50.06
C GLN A 578 -43.71 14.34 -49.97
N ASN A 579 -44.33 14.74 -48.86
CA ASN A 579 -45.79 14.67 -48.69
C ASN A 579 -46.51 15.59 -49.69
N VAL A 580 -46.03 16.83 -49.90
CA VAL A 580 -46.57 17.76 -50.88
C VAL A 580 -46.43 17.22 -52.31
N GLN A 581 -45.29 16.57 -52.62
CA GLN A 581 -45.06 15.94 -53.93
C GLN A 581 -45.99 14.76 -54.19
N ASN A 582 -46.20 13.91 -53.18
CA ASN A 582 -47.13 12.79 -53.27
C ASN A 582 -48.59 13.23 -53.43
N GLU A 583 -49.03 14.28 -52.71
CA GLU A 583 -50.37 14.82 -52.85
C GLU A 583 -50.55 15.51 -54.20
N ALA A 584 -49.52 16.17 -54.75
CA ALA A 584 -49.60 16.76 -56.12
C ALA A 584 -49.68 15.68 -57.21
N TYR A 585 -49.00 14.53 -57.04
CA TYR A 585 -49.18 13.40 -58.00
C TYR A 585 -50.58 12.80 -57.91
N ALA A 586 -51.10 12.63 -56.66
CA ALA A 586 -52.46 12.10 -56.46
C ALA A 586 -53.51 12.99 -57.09
N LEU A 587 -53.37 14.31 -56.87
CA LEU A 587 -54.26 15.34 -57.57
C LEU A 587 -54.18 15.25 -59.08
N THR A 588 -52.94 15.10 -59.61
CA THR A 588 -52.76 14.99 -61.08
C THR A 588 -53.49 13.74 -61.69
N ASP A 589 -53.37 12.64 -60.93
CA ASP A 589 -54.01 11.39 -61.36
C ASP A 589 -55.52 11.45 -61.19
N GLU A 590 -56.06 12.14 -60.20
CA GLU A 590 -57.49 12.34 -60.05
C GLU A 590 -58.06 13.28 -61.10
N LEU A 591 -57.34 14.34 -61.45
CA LEU A 591 -57.68 15.21 -62.61
C LEU A 591 -57.67 14.45 -63.95
N ARG A 592 -56.72 13.54 -64.18
CA ARG A 592 -56.66 12.68 -65.36
C ARG A 592 -57.85 11.71 -65.46
N ARG A 593 -58.32 11.19 -64.33
CA ARG A 593 -59.53 10.34 -64.24
C ARG A 593 -60.76 11.10 -64.56
N ILE A 594 -60.93 12.30 -64.13
CA ILE A 594 -62.06 13.18 -64.48
C ILE A 594 -62.05 13.57 -65.93
N GLN A 595 -60.86 13.77 -66.56
CA GLN A 595 -60.71 14.04 -67.95
C GLN A 595 -61.13 12.86 -68.84
N LYS A 596 -60.95 11.61 -68.36
CA LYS A 596 -61.32 10.35 -69.08
C LYS A 596 -62.74 9.88 -68.89
N ASP A 597 -63.59 10.53 -68.09
CA ASP A 597 -64.94 10.12 -67.81
C ASP A 597 -65.86 10.58 -68.93
N GLU A 598 -66.15 9.68 -69.91
CA GLU A 598 -66.94 9.90 -71.09
C GLU A 598 -68.45 10.06 -70.79
N LYS A 599 -68.95 9.75 -69.57
CA LYS A 599 -70.33 9.80 -69.16
C LYS A 599 -70.82 11.16 -68.70
N THR A 600 -69.97 12.12 -68.56
CA THR A 600 -70.25 13.49 -68.05
C THR A 600 -69.96 14.53 -69.15
N SER A 601 -70.81 15.62 -69.21
CA SER A 601 -70.62 16.68 -70.20
C SER A 601 -69.32 17.45 -69.93
N ALA A 602 -68.68 18.02 -70.95
CA ALA A 602 -67.37 18.75 -70.82
C ALA A 602 -67.45 19.96 -69.83
N ALA A 603 -68.60 20.60 -69.71
CA ALA A 603 -68.84 21.70 -68.73
C ALA A 603 -68.90 21.20 -67.30
N GLN A 604 -69.50 20.01 -67.02
CA GLN A 604 -69.57 19.41 -65.70
C GLN A 604 -68.22 18.84 -65.28
N ARG A 605 -67.41 18.31 -66.18
CA ARG A 605 -65.98 17.93 -65.89
C ARG A 605 -65.09 19.10 -65.47
N ALA A 606 -65.26 20.24 -66.15
CA ALA A 606 -64.45 21.43 -65.86
C ALA A 606 -64.83 22.03 -64.48
N VAL A 607 -66.10 21.97 -64.06
CA VAL A 607 -66.56 22.48 -62.75
C VAL A 607 -66.00 21.50 -61.68
N ARG A 608 -66.12 20.20 -61.84
CA ARG A 608 -65.65 19.20 -60.87
C ARG A 608 -64.12 19.18 -60.70
N ALA A 609 -63.30 19.39 -61.73
CA ALA A 609 -61.88 19.53 -61.72
C ALA A 609 -61.45 20.77 -60.96
N ARG A 610 -62.23 21.92 -61.15
CA ARG A 610 -61.93 23.16 -60.38
C ARG A 610 -62.24 23.05 -58.89
N GLU A 611 -63.29 22.35 -58.50
CA GLU A 611 -63.70 22.13 -57.14
C GLU A 611 -62.71 21.25 -56.41
N ILE A 612 -62.22 20.19 -56.99
CA ILE A 612 -61.21 19.27 -56.42
C ILE A 612 -59.90 20.03 -56.36
N ALA A 613 -59.36 20.66 -57.36
CA ALA A 613 -58.18 21.47 -57.35
C ALA A 613 -58.20 22.55 -56.27
N ARG A 614 -59.39 23.21 -56.04
CA ARG A 614 -59.52 24.18 -54.98
C ARG A 614 -59.50 23.60 -53.59
N LYS A 615 -60.19 22.44 -53.39
CA LYS A 615 -60.29 21.75 -52.08
C LYS A 615 -58.95 21.15 -51.65
N ASP A 616 -58.16 20.58 -52.56
CA ASP A 616 -56.86 19.98 -52.30
C ASP A 616 -55.79 21.04 -52.13
N THR A 617 -55.87 22.18 -52.92
CA THR A 617 -54.97 23.35 -52.67
C THR A 617 -55.23 24.00 -51.33
N GLU A 618 -56.51 24.09 -50.87
CA GLU A 618 -56.82 24.57 -49.50
C GLU A 618 -56.37 23.64 -48.43
N THR A 619 -56.40 22.31 -48.64
CA THR A 619 -55.91 21.29 -47.69
C THR A 619 -54.37 21.30 -47.62
N LEU A 620 -53.67 21.49 -48.74
CA LEU A 620 -52.22 21.61 -48.82
C LEU A 620 -51.76 22.88 -48.11
N LEU A 621 -52.41 24.02 -48.33
CA LEU A 621 -52.14 25.30 -47.67
C LEU A 621 -52.34 25.23 -46.14
N LYS A 622 -53.39 24.51 -45.67
CA LYS A 622 -53.61 24.27 -44.21
C LYS A 622 -52.57 23.38 -43.54
N LYS A 623 -51.97 22.45 -44.28
CA LYS A 623 -50.91 21.52 -43.77
C LYS A 623 -49.53 22.21 -43.79
N THR A 624 -49.31 23.15 -44.71
CA THR A 624 -48.02 23.91 -44.76
C THR A 624 -48.02 25.15 -43.87
N ASP A 625 -49.15 25.63 -43.42
CA ASP A 625 -49.28 26.78 -42.50
C ASP A 625 -49.05 26.32 -41.05
N SER A 626 -47.83 25.92 -40.74
CA SER A 626 -47.37 25.87 -39.36
C SER A 626 -47.19 27.31 -38.87
N LYS A 627 -48.24 27.89 -38.31
CA LYS A 627 -48.12 29.20 -37.63
C LYS A 627 -47.04 29.09 -36.58
N PRO A 628 -45.99 29.94 -36.59
CA PRO A 628 -45.09 30.04 -35.45
C PRO A 628 -45.96 30.33 -34.23
N LYS A 629 -45.69 29.60 -33.07
CA LYS A 629 -46.31 29.95 -31.79
C LYS A 629 -46.16 31.44 -31.60
N PRO A 630 -47.20 32.20 -31.24
CA PRO A 630 -47.12 33.62 -31.12
C PRO A 630 -45.99 33.94 -30.12
N ALA A 631 -45.07 34.84 -30.54
CA ALA A 631 -44.10 35.42 -29.65
C ALA A 631 -44.87 36.00 -28.47
N ARG A 632 -44.46 35.73 -27.24
CA ARG A 632 -45.09 36.32 -26.06
C ARG A 632 -45.19 37.83 -26.30
N GLU A 633 -46.36 38.38 -26.20
CA GLU A 633 -46.57 39.83 -26.22
C GLU A 633 -46.00 40.42 -24.91
N PHE A 634 -44.80 40.94 -24.99
CA PHE A 634 -44.19 41.63 -23.87
C PHE A 634 -44.81 43.06 -23.77
N VAL A 635 -45.40 43.35 -22.62
CA VAL A 635 -45.93 44.69 -22.35
C VAL A 635 -44.79 45.55 -21.82
N PRO A 636 -44.29 46.55 -22.57
CA PRO A 636 -43.20 47.41 -22.14
C PRO A 636 -43.59 48.33 -20.96
N LEU A 637 -42.66 48.48 -20.02
CA LEU A 637 -42.85 49.37 -18.87
C LEU A 637 -42.75 50.83 -19.27
N LYS A 638 -43.69 51.67 -18.78
CA LYS A 638 -43.68 53.12 -19.02
C LYS A 638 -42.77 53.88 -18.03
N GLU A 639 -42.60 53.34 -16.83
CA GLU A 639 -41.72 53.85 -15.77
C GLU A 639 -41.07 52.73 -14.99
N VAL A 640 -39.86 52.92 -14.45
CA VAL A 640 -39.11 51.96 -13.65
C VAL A 640 -38.59 52.59 -12.37
N GLN A 641 -38.58 51.82 -11.26
CA GLN A 641 -38.02 52.24 -9.98
C GLN A 641 -36.71 51.52 -9.72
N ILE A 642 -35.77 52.18 -9.03
CA ILE A 642 -34.52 51.54 -8.62
C ILE A 642 -34.84 50.38 -7.66
N GLY A 643 -34.26 49.20 -7.91
CA GLY A 643 -34.53 47.96 -7.16
C GLY A 643 -35.70 47.14 -7.72
N GLN A 644 -36.40 47.59 -8.74
CA GLN A 644 -37.52 46.87 -9.37
C GLN A 644 -36.98 45.69 -10.21
N GLU A 645 -37.59 44.51 -10.04
CA GLU A 645 -37.32 43.34 -10.92
C GLU A 645 -38.06 43.54 -12.25
N VAL A 646 -37.35 43.39 -13.34
CA VAL A 646 -37.84 43.57 -14.73
C VAL A 646 -37.34 42.40 -15.58
N LEU A 647 -38.09 42.10 -16.64
CA LEU A 647 -37.66 41.14 -17.65
C LEU A 647 -37.07 41.88 -18.84
N ILE A 648 -35.86 41.54 -19.27
CA ILE A 648 -35.28 42.06 -20.52
C ILE A 648 -35.90 41.30 -21.69
N ALA A 649 -36.71 41.93 -22.52
CA ALA A 649 -37.49 41.28 -23.57
C ALA A 649 -36.60 40.53 -24.61
N GLU A 650 -35.48 41.15 -25.03
CA GLU A 650 -34.56 40.56 -26.01
C GLU A 650 -33.81 39.32 -25.49
N LEU A 651 -33.49 39.25 -24.20
CA LEU A 651 -32.73 38.18 -23.58
C LEU A 651 -33.60 37.22 -22.82
N ASN A 652 -34.89 37.50 -22.64
CA ASN A 652 -35.83 36.74 -21.80
C ASN A 652 -35.24 36.40 -20.41
N GLN A 653 -34.52 37.38 -19.80
CA GLN A 653 -33.81 37.23 -18.56
C GLN A 653 -34.25 38.25 -17.51
N LEU A 654 -34.45 37.78 -16.26
CA LEU A 654 -34.79 38.68 -15.14
C LEU A 654 -33.56 39.54 -14.75
N ALA A 655 -33.81 40.83 -14.55
CA ALA A 655 -32.80 41.77 -14.11
C ALA A 655 -33.38 42.75 -13.09
N THR A 656 -32.51 43.33 -12.26
CA THR A 656 -32.89 44.36 -11.28
C THR A 656 -32.40 45.73 -11.76
N VAL A 657 -33.28 46.74 -11.74
CA VAL A 657 -32.95 48.13 -12.11
C VAL A 657 -31.98 48.72 -11.08
N THR A 658 -30.81 49.20 -11.54
CA THR A 658 -29.79 49.79 -10.66
C THR A 658 -29.71 51.33 -10.72
N ALA A 659 -30.20 51.95 -11.79
CA ALA A 659 -30.24 53.41 -11.94
C ALA A 659 -31.50 53.84 -12.68
N ARG A 660 -31.90 55.12 -12.50
CA ARG A 660 -33.02 55.73 -13.24
C ARG A 660 -32.63 55.91 -14.71
N PRO A 661 -33.64 56.00 -15.64
CA PRO A 661 -33.37 56.23 -17.06
C PRO A 661 -32.54 57.53 -17.28
N ASP A 662 -31.53 57.42 -18.14
CA ASP A 662 -30.72 58.52 -18.54
C ASP A 662 -31.48 59.45 -19.58
N ARG A 663 -30.87 60.57 -20.00
CA ARG A 663 -31.48 61.49 -20.95
C ARG A 663 -31.84 60.90 -22.32
N ASN A 664 -31.30 59.70 -22.62
CA ASN A 664 -31.52 58.98 -23.85
C ASN A 664 -32.52 57.78 -23.64
N GLY A 665 -33.17 57.65 -22.48
CA GLY A 665 -34.13 56.62 -22.17
C GLY A 665 -33.50 55.26 -21.89
N MET A 666 -32.18 55.16 -21.64
CA MET A 666 -31.47 53.91 -21.27
C MET A 666 -31.49 53.71 -19.77
N VAL A 667 -31.85 52.49 -19.33
CA VAL A 667 -31.91 52.05 -17.92
C VAL A 667 -30.78 51.08 -17.65
N GLU A 668 -30.02 51.32 -16.61
CA GLU A 668 -29.00 50.41 -16.15
C GLU A 668 -29.66 49.32 -15.32
N VAL A 669 -29.51 48.08 -15.75
CA VAL A 669 -30.08 46.87 -15.09
C VAL A 669 -28.98 45.87 -14.80
N ARG A 670 -29.14 45.11 -13.72
CA ARG A 670 -28.22 44.03 -13.32
C ARG A 670 -28.89 42.68 -13.49
N ALA A 671 -28.41 41.91 -14.45
CA ALA A 671 -28.80 40.52 -14.67
C ALA A 671 -27.73 39.59 -14.09
N GLY A 672 -27.96 39.00 -12.91
CA GLY A 672 -26.98 38.23 -12.17
C GLY A 672 -25.78 39.08 -11.75
N ILE A 673 -24.56 38.77 -12.22
CA ILE A 673 -23.32 39.50 -11.92
C ILE A 673 -22.99 40.61 -12.96
N MET A 674 -23.69 40.66 -14.11
CA MET A 674 -23.44 41.61 -15.17
C MET A 674 -24.37 42.84 -15.06
N LYS A 675 -23.80 44.03 -15.24
CA LYS A 675 -24.53 45.29 -15.41
C LYS A 675 -24.58 45.62 -16.89
N THR A 676 -25.76 45.92 -17.40
CA THR A 676 -25.98 46.33 -18.78
C THR A 676 -26.95 47.48 -18.87
N LYS A 677 -26.88 48.28 -19.94
CA LYS A 677 -27.85 49.35 -20.24
C LYS A 677 -28.83 48.89 -21.30
N VAL A 678 -30.11 48.93 -21.01
CA VAL A 678 -31.20 48.48 -21.88
C VAL A 678 -32.17 49.66 -22.06
N PRO A 679 -32.71 49.89 -23.28
CA PRO A 679 -33.75 50.90 -23.47
C PRO A 679 -34.99 50.56 -22.66
N LEU A 680 -35.67 51.59 -22.12
CA LEU A 680 -36.87 51.40 -21.30
C LEU A 680 -37.97 50.60 -22.03
N SER A 681 -38.05 50.72 -23.37
CA SER A 681 -38.95 49.96 -24.23
C SER A 681 -38.66 48.45 -24.31
N GLY A 682 -37.43 48.06 -23.95
CA GLY A 682 -37.00 46.62 -23.88
C GLY A 682 -37.19 46.00 -22.51
N LEU A 683 -37.77 46.71 -21.55
CA LEU A 683 -38.04 46.20 -20.18
C LEU A 683 -39.53 45.94 -19.99
N CYS A 684 -39.87 44.77 -19.51
CA CYS A 684 -41.25 44.30 -19.32
C CYS A 684 -41.52 43.85 -17.88
N VAL A 685 -42.80 43.75 -17.49
CA VAL A 685 -43.20 43.22 -16.20
C VAL A 685 -42.99 41.68 -16.19
N PRO A 686 -42.26 41.13 -15.22
CA PRO A 686 -42.13 39.66 -15.10
C PRO A 686 -43.46 39.02 -14.69
N ASP A 687 -43.91 38.01 -15.43
CA ASP A 687 -45.10 37.25 -15.14
C ASP A 687 -44.90 36.41 -13.82
N LYS A 688 -46.01 36.06 -13.17
CA LYS A 688 -46.00 35.26 -11.95
C LYS A 688 -45.33 33.85 -12.12
N MET A 689 -45.26 33.38 -13.36
CA MET A 689 -44.57 32.14 -13.70
C MET A 689 -43.03 32.24 -13.79
N ASP A 690 -42.51 33.47 -13.94
CA ASP A 690 -41.06 33.68 -14.03
C ASP A 690 -40.38 33.83 -12.65
N LYS A 691 -41.19 33.91 -11.57
CA LYS A 691 -40.69 33.97 -10.19
C LYS A 691 -40.37 32.55 -9.68
N ARG A 692 -39.17 32.06 -9.93
CA ARG A 692 -38.59 31.00 -9.11
C ARG A 692 -38.33 31.57 -7.73
N PRO A 693 -38.68 30.88 -6.59
CA PRO A 693 -38.43 31.39 -5.25
C PRO A 693 -36.94 31.63 -5.07
N ALA A 694 -36.58 32.85 -4.73
CA ALA A 694 -35.23 33.23 -4.35
C ALA A 694 -34.81 32.36 -3.13
N ARG A 695 -33.82 31.54 -3.31
CA ARG A 695 -33.15 30.87 -2.18
C ARG A 695 -32.45 31.94 -1.36
N GLU A 696 -32.87 32.14 -0.10
CA GLU A 696 -32.17 32.97 0.87
C GLU A 696 -30.69 32.57 0.95
N PRO A 697 -29.77 33.51 1.16
CA PRO A 697 -28.36 33.21 1.32
C PRO A 697 -28.13 32.49 2.64
N ARG A 698 -28.05 31.17 2.60
CA ARG A 698 -27.54 30.39 3.73
C ARG A 698 -26.06 30.76 3.90
N ARG A 699 -25.73 31.20 5.12
CA ARG A 699 -24.39 31.44 5.61
C ARG A 699 -23.48 30.27 5.22
N SER A 700 -22.31 30.60 4.69
CA SER A 700 -21.27 29.71 4.26
C SER A 700 -20.83 28.79 5.39
N SER A 701 -21.30 27.56 5.42
CA SER A 701 -20.52 26.48 5.97
C SER A 701 -19.69 25.93 4.82
N THR A 702 -18.40 25.95 5.01
CA THR A 702 -17.36 25.48 4.11
C THR A 702 -17.68 24.03 3.67
N ARG A 703 -18.29 23.90 2.50
CA ARG A 703 -18.47 22.61 1.87
C ARG A 703 -17.26 22.39 0.97
N VAL A 704 -16.36 21.56 1.42
CA VAL A 704 -15.29 20.99 0.61
C VAL A 704 -15.91 20.41 -0.65
N GLN A 705 -15.63 21.03 -1.81
CA GLN A 705 -15.96 20.45 -3.11
C GLN A 705 -15.02 19.26 -3.34
N LEU A 706 -15.58 18.08 -3.34
CA LEU A 706 -14.91 16.86 -3.73
C LEU A 706 -14.46 16.95 -5.19
N ASP A 707 -13.20 16.72 -5.35
CA ASP A 707 -12.46 16.59 -6.61
C ASP A 707 -13.13 15.57 -7.55
N LYS A 708 -13.67 16.03 -8.67
CA LYS A 708 -14.34 15.20 -9.69
C LYS A 708 -13.39 14.60 -10.74
N SER A 709 -12.08 14.74 -10.57
CA SER A 709 -11.10 14.38 -11.61
C SER A 709 -10.32 13.09 -11.41
N ARG A 710 -10.59 12.30 -10.34
CA ARG A 710 -10.06 10.93 -10.26
C ARG A 710 -11.00 9.98 -11.00
N LYS A 711 -10.46 9.19 -11.94
CA LYS A 711 -11.15 8.03 -12.54
C LYS A 711 -11.90 7.31 -11.42
N ALA A 712 -13.19 7.10 -11.61
CA ALA A 712 -14.07 6.50 -10.61
C ALA A 712 -13.54 5.12 -10.23
N SER A 713 -12.77 5.04 -9.18
CA SER A 713 -12.39 3.76 -8.58
C SER A 713 -13.62 3.19 -7.90
N MET A 714 -14.02 2.00 -8.29
CA MET A 714 -15.04 1.22 -7.59
C MET A 714 -14.49 0.60 -6.31
N GLU A 715 -13.21 0.85 -6.00
CA GLU A 715 -12.46 0.26 -4.91
C GLU A 715 -11.82 1.34 -4.04
N ILE A 716 -11.83 1.12 -2.73
CA ILE A 716 -11.08 1.91 -1.75
C ILE A 716 -10.11 1.00 -1.00
N ASN A 717 -8.84 1.42 -0.91
CA ASN A 717 -7.82 0.69 -0.17
C ASN A 717 -7.58 1.36 1.20
N LEU A 718 -7.86 0.61 2.27
CA LEU A 718 -7.76 1.07 3.67
C LEU A 718 -6.63 0.38 4.44
N LEU A 719 -5.69 -0.25 3.74
CA LEU A 719 -4.54 -0.90 4.37
C LEU A 719 -3.65 0.14 5.05
N GLY A 720 -3.31 -0.13 6.31
CA GLY A 720 -2.50 0.77 7.12
C GLY A 720 -3.26 1.91 7.81
N TYR A 721 -4.57 2.05 7.59
CA TYR A 721 -5.40 3.02 8.31
C TYR A 721 -5.70 2.54 9.73
N THR A 722 -5.85 3.47 10.66
CA THR A 722 -6.49 3.18 11.96
C THR A 722 -8.00 2.98 11.78
N VAL A 723 -8.65 2.35 12.75
CA VAL A 723 -10.11 2.08 12.65
C VAL A 723 -10.92 3.36 12.45
N ASP A 724 -10.60 4.42 13.17
CA ASP A 724 -11.35 5.69 13.11
C ASP A 724 -11.14 6.43 11.77
N GLU A 725 -9.92 6.43 11.25
CA GLU A 725 -9.60 6.98 9.94
C GLU A 725 -10.30 6.19 8.82
N ALA A 726 -10.27 4.85 8.91
CA ALA A 726 -10.91 3.99 7.93
C ALA A 726 -12.41 4.19 7.87
N LEU A 727 -13.09 4.31 9.00
CA LEU A 727 -14.54 4.55 9.04
C LEU A 727 -14.91 5.89 8.41
N THR A 728 -14.11 6.92 8.65
CA THR A 728 -14.30 8.26 8.03
C THR A 728 -14.15 8.21 6.50
N GLU A 729 -13.17 7.47 5.99
CA GLU A 729 -12.95 7.32 4.55
C GLU A 729 -14.01 6.40 3.91
N VAL A 730 -14.50 5.37 4.61
CA VAL A 730 -15.61 4.53 4.17
C VAL A 730 -16.88 5.36 3.98
N ASP A 731 -17.23 6.23 4.91
CA ASP A 731 -18.40 7.11 4.77
C ASP A 731 -18.31 8.02 3.54
N LYS A 732 -17.16 8.67 3.32
CA LYS A 732 -16.93 9.48 2.12
C LYS A 732 -17.03 8.68 0.82
N PHE A 733 -16.53 7.45 0.85
CA PHE A 733 -16.54 6.55 -0.30
C PHE A 733 -17.95 6.08 -0.64
N LEU A 734 -18.75 5.70 0.36
CA LEU A 734 -20.15 5.33 0.20
C LEU A 734 -21.01 6.49 -0.32
N ASP A 735 -20.82 7.70 0.22
CA ASP A 735 -21.50 8.90 -0.24
C ASP A 735 -21.13 9.24 -1.69
N SER A 736 -19.85 9.10 -2.05
CA SER A 736 -19.37 9.29 -3.42
C SER A 736 -19.95 8.26 -4.39
N GLY A 737 -20.07 6.98 -3.97
CA GLY A 737 -20.68 5.90 -4.72
C GLY A 737 -22.16 6.16 -5.01
N MET A 738 -22.90 6.58 -3.98
CA MET A 738 -24.33 6.97 -4.12
C MET A 738 -24.51 8.15 -5.07
N LEU A 739 -23.71 9.20 -4.94
CA LEU A 739 -23.80 10.39 -5.80
C LEU A 739 -23.53 10.07 -7.29
N ARG A 740 -22.82 8.98 -7.55
CA ARG A 740 -22.45 8.52 -8.91
C ARG A 740 -23.34 7.39 -9.43
N GLY A 741 -24.29 6.90 -8.62
CA GLY A 741 -25.20 5.82 -8.99
C GLY A 741 -24.53 4.45 -9.13
N GLN A 742 -23.41 4.21 -8.42
CA GLN A 742 -22.72 2.93 -8.40
C GLN A 742 -23.54 1.94 -7.55
N GLN A 743 -23.75 0.73 -8.05
CA GLN A 743 -24.52 -0.30 -7.33
C GLN A 743 -23.64 -1.15 -6.42
N THR A 744 -22.36 -1.32 -6.76
CA THR A 744 -21.43 -2.19 -6.03
C THR A 744 -20.09 -1.46 -5.79
N LEU A 745 -19.58 -1.56 -4.56
CA LEU A 745 -18.32 -0.96 -4.14
C LEU A 745 -17.46 -1.99 -3.41
N TYR A 746 -16.14 -1.90 -3.54
CA TYR A 746 -15.17 -2.80 -2.94
C TYR A 746 -14.34 -2.06 -1.89
N ILE A 747 -14.31 -2.56 -0.66
CA ILE A 747 -13.53 -1.99 0.44
C ILE A 747 -12.42 -2.97 0.81
N ILE A 748 -11.18 -2.63 0.49
CA ILE A 748 -10.00 -3.44 0.74
C ILE A 748 -9.42 -3.06 2.11
N HIS A 749 -9.52 -3.96 3.09
CA HIS A 749 -9.02 -3.76 4.46
C HIS A 749 -7.96 -4.77 4.88
N GLY A 750 -7.65 -5.75 4.02
CA GLY A 750 -6.65 -6.81 4.26
C GLY A 750 -7.07 -7.89 5.26
N ASN A 751 -6.23 -8.92 5.33
CA ASN A 751 -6.46 -10.10 6.17
C ASN A 751 -5.76 -10.05 7.54
N GLY A 752 -5.16 -8.92 7.97
CA GLY A 752 -4.38 -8.79 9.21
C GLY A 752 -5.09 -9.32 10.46
N THR A 753 -5.01 -8.66 11.60
CA THR A 753 -5.66 -9.07 12.86
C THR A 753 -7.19 -9.14 12.80
N GLY A 754 -7.80 -8.70 11.69
CA GLY A 754 -9.25 -8.64 11.48
C GLY A 754 -9.95 -7.46 12.18
N ALA A 755 -9.23 -6.62 12.91
CA ALA A 755 -9.79 -5.47 13.63
C ALA A 755 -10.50 -4.50 12.69
N LEU A 756 -9.85 -4.15 11.56
CA LEU A 756 -10.38 -3.24 10.56
C LEU A 756 -11.64 -3.82 9.88
N ARG A 757 -11.57 -5.10 9.47
CA ARG A 757 -12.71 -5.83 8.90
C ARG A 757 -13.92 -5.81 9.83
N THR A 758 -13.71 -6.17 11.10
CA THR A 758 -14.79 -6.22 12.10
C THR A 758 -15.42 -4.86 12.32
N ALA A 759 -14.61 -3.80 12.41
CA ALA A 759 -15.07 -2.44 12.59
C ALA A 759 -15.86 -1.94 11.37
N ILE A 760 -15.35 -2.15 10.15
CA ILE A 760 -16.02 -1.76 8.91
C ILE A 760 -17.34 -2.51 8.75
N GLN A 761 -17.38 -3.83 8.94
CA GLN A 761 -18.61 -4.61 8.83
C GLN A 761 -19.65 -4.22 9.89
N LYS A 762 -19.22 -3.87 11.10
CA LYS A 762 -20.11 -3.34 12.15
C LYS A 762 -20.70 -2.00 11.73
N HIS A 763 -19.91 -1.11 11.15
CA HIS A 763 -20.33 0.21 10.66
C HIS A 763 -21.30 0.09 9.48
N LEU A 764 -21.02 -0.76 8.50
CA LEU A 764 -21.86 -0.99 7.33
C LEU A 764 -23.25 -1.52 7.67
N ARG A 765 -23.41 -2.30 8.78
CA ARG A 765 -24.72 -2.78 9.25
C ARG A 765 -25.69 -1.66 9.63
N THR A 766 -25.15 -0.55 10.09
CA THR A 766 -25.96 0.59 10.56
C THR A 766 -26.05 1.72 9.54
N HIS A 767 -25.29 1.64 8.44
CA HIS A 767 -25.23 2.72 7.46
C HIS A 767 -26.44 2.73 6.53
N LYS A 768 -27.12 3.90 6.42
CA LYS A 768 -28.39 4.08 5.69
C LYS A 768 -28.30 3.81 4.19
N ALA A 769 -27.15 4.02 3.58
CA ALA A 769 -26.91 3.87 2.15
C ALA A 769 -26.66 2.41 1.72
N VAL A 770 -26.36 1.52 2.67
CA VAL A 770 -25.99 0.13 2.39
C VAL A 770 -27.26 -0.73 2.31
N LYS A 771 -27.37 -1.49 1.21
CA LYS A 771 -28.43 -2.48 1.02
C LYS A 771 -27.99 -3.83 1.59
N SER A 772 -26.81 -4.27 1.21
CA SER A 772 -26.19 -5.51 1.71
C SER A 772 -24.66 -5.41 1.62
N PHE A 773 -23.96 -6.26 2.37
CA PHE A 773 -22.52 -6.44 2.22
C PHE A 773 -22.14 -7.89 2.49
N ARG A 774 -21.04 -8.33 1.86
CA ARG A 774 -20.49 -9.68 2.00
C ARG A 774 -18.96 -9.64 1.95
N PRO A 775 -18.26 -10.66 2.47
CA PRO A 775 -16.85 -10.83 2.14
C PRO A 775 -16.67 -11.08 0.64
N GLY A 776 -15.50 -10.73 0.13
CA GLY A 776 -15.13 -11.04 -1.25
C GLY A 776 -15.23 -12.54 -1.54
N ARG A 777 -15.58 -12.91 -2.77
CA ARG A 777 -15.51 -14.29 -3.27
C ARG A 777 -14.10 -14.60 -3.76
N TYR A 778 -13.86 -15.84 -4.12
CA TYR A 778 -12.65 -16.25 -4.82
C TYR A 778 -12.42 -15.36 -6.06
N GLY A 779 -11.26 -14.70 -6.13
CA GLY A 779 -10.96 -13.68 -7.14
C GLY A 779 -11.35 -12.23 -6.80
N GLU A 780 -12.11 -11.98 -5.72
CA GLU A 780 -12.49 -10.64 -5.23
C GLU A 780 -11.71 -10.21 -3.97
N GLY A 781 -10.67 -10.98 -3.56
CA GLY A 781 -9.86 -10.71 -2.37
C GLY A 781 -10.37 -11.34 -1.07
N GLU A 782 -11.34 -12.27 -1.14
CA GLU A 782 -11.87 -13.10 -0.03
C GLU A 782 -12.06 -12.34 1.29
N ASN A 783 -11.40 -12.80 2.36
CA ASN A 783 -11.50 -12.21 3.69
C ASN A 783 -10.78 -10.84 3.83
N GLY A 784 -10.01 -10.41 2.82
CA GLY A 784 -9.30 -9.12 2.79
C GLY A 784 -10.14 -7.97 2.22
N VAL A 785 -11.30 -8.28 1.62
CA VAL A 785 -12.18 -7.32 0.95
C VAL A 785 -13.61 -7.48 1.46
N THR A 786 -14.30 -6.37 1.65
CA THR A 786 -15.75 -6.34 1.88
C THR A 786 -16.42 -5.70 0.67
N VAL A 787 -17.30 -6.46 0.01
CA VAL A 787 -18.11 -6.01 -1.12
C VAL A 787 -19.42 -5.44 -0.58
N VAL A 788 -19.75 -4.21 -0.96
CA VAL A 788 -20.91 -3.46 -0.47
C VAL A 788 -21.86 -3.17 -1.63
N GLU A 789 -23.11 -3.52 -1.48
CA GLU A 789 -24.20 -3.14 -2.39
C GLU A 789 -24.91 -1.91 -1.80
N LEU A 790 -25.05 -0.86 -2.60
CA LEU A 790 -25.77 0.35 -2.24
C LEU A 790 -27.28 0.22 -2.59
N LYS A 791 -28.10 1.01 -1.89
CA LYS A 791 -29.56 1.06 -2.13
C LYS A 791 -29.92 1.79 -3.41
#